data_8118b6ee48b636fb5bbfdf818e625132
#
_entry.id   8118b6ee48b636fb5bbfdf818e625132
#
_cell.length_a   1.000
_cell.length_b   1.000
_cell.length_c   1.000
_cell.angle_alpha   90.00
_cell.angle_beta   90.00
_cell.angle_gamma   90.00
#
_symmetry.space_group_name_H-M   'P 1'
#
loop_
_entity.id
_entity.type
_entity.pdbx_description
1 polymer ?
#
loop_
_entity_poly.entity_id
_entity_poly.type
_entity_poly.pdbx_seq_one_letter_code
_entity_poly.pdbx_strand_id
1 'polypeptide(L)'
;MNSFKYRAFLTYAHKDEERARWLRKKLEDFRVPKHLIGQNSTFGPIPSRLYPIFRDRDELAGAAQLGPLIEQALSDSSHLIILCSPHAVQSRWVNEEIRMFKAMGKQNRVLCLILSGEPMVEDSNKDSENECIPLAARREVDADGKITDKKHEPAAADLRESADGEKNSLLKLVAGLIGVGLDDLKQRDLLARQKRLARIAFFSTFLAISAISLAVYAMFQQQQAKIHRANAEIERQQAEVELAKTQTITAFVQNLFISLDPQNTAGMDTQLLKTMLDQGSRRANELAEKPEIEAKIRLCLGQTYRSIRSCEKAEIELERVLTLYHRPDHLNLTTRLQAMNEIAMVHEALGNYVEAEPMLEELLQRRTQSLGTNHNDVIDTQINLSIVYRRIGKLEQAENRCTQSLSLLNDQNRTQDDPMLLRCMTELSKIYLASDKVLQAESLARNTFERSRLRFGANNPKSLRRGQVLVECLGKLGRLDDAQTLSNRIVSSLQTALGQSHPDTLGAMDSLANIAAARSDFSLALEQYLEILKLKEQALGSMHPETLNTLNATAGIYRKLNMLEEAKKAQYMVYQRLQEKYGHEHPETLRSMNELADLHLELGEDDSAFSISERALEIERAIMGEQDPMTLNTLFRIGKLHYLAERTDEAMVILAETLSKQEKLLGFDNAEVTITRDLLNRILGERATVVKVTEDAYPSAEGTPLEAPLPDFLRPKDQNASTSPTVVEENSSVIEKTTEKKPEVITKEKGFFKSLKKTLSIGSESEEESDQ
;
A
#
# COMPACT_ATOMS: atom_id res chain seq x y z
N MET A 1 -15.82 -32.13 -22.45
CA MET A 1 -16.05 -32.74 -21.14
C MET A 1 -15.69 -31.69 -20.12
N ASN A 2 -16.67 -31.21 -19.34
CA ASN A 2 -16.41 -30.20 -18.29
C ASN A 2 -15.45 -30.79 -17.25
N SER A 3 -14.27 -30.20 -17.11
CA SER A 3 -13.34 -30.56 -16.05
C SER A 3 -13.89 -30.00 -14.73
N PHE A 4 -14.35 -30.85 -13.82
CA PHE A 4 -14.75 -30.44 -12.48
C PHE A 4 -13.55 -29.84 -11.75
N LYS A 5 -13.78 -28.75 -11.03
CA LYS A 5 -12.76 -28.06 -10.23
C LYS A 5 -12.35 -28.93 -9.02
N TYR A 6 -13.32 -29.59 -8.38
CA TYR A 6 -13.10 -30.46 -7.25
C TYR A 6 -13.36 -31.93 -7.59
N ARG A 7 -12.57 -32.83 -7.07
CA ARG A 7 -12.75 -34.28 -7.27
C ARG A 7 -13.96 -34.80 -6.51
N ALA A 8 -14.20 -34.29 -5.33
CA ALA A 8 -15.41 -34.53 -4.56
C ALA A 8 -15.72 -33.33 -3.66
N PHE A 9 -16.99 -33.20 -3.31
CA PHE A 9 -17.50 -32.40 -2.20
C PHE A 9 -17.71 -33.33 -1.01
N LEU A 10 -17.23 -32.94 0.17
CA LEU A 10 -17.36 -33.73 1.40
C LEU A 10 -18.41 -33.08 2.29
N THR A 11 -19.58 -33.76 2.43
CA THR A 11 -20.68 -33.35 3.32
C THR A 11 -20.69 -34.16 4.60
N TYR A 12 -20.89 -33.51 5.73
CA TYR A 12 -20.82 -34.13 7.06
C TYR A 12 -21.55 -33.31 8.12
N ALA A 13 -21.97 -33.97 9.20
CA ALA A 13 -22.48 -33.26 10.37
C ALA A 13 -21.36 -32.64 11.19
N HIS A 14 -21.59 -31.50 11.84
CA HIS A 14 -20.60 -30.78 12.64
C HIS A 14 -19.82 -31.65 13.63
N LYS A 15 -20.50 -32.60 14.23
CA LYS A 15 -19.89 -33.55 15.18
C LYS A 15 -18.90 -34.53 14.54
N ASP A 16 -18.96 -34.69 13.22
CA ASP A 16 -18.11 -35.59 12.44
C ASP A 16 -16.90 -34.86 11.80
N GLU A 17 -16.66 -33.60 12.16
CA GLU A 17 -15.64 -32.75 11.54
C GLU A 17 -14.22 -33.33 11.58
N GLU A 18 -13.83 -33.95 12.69
CA GLU A 18 -12.52 -34.61 12.82
C GLU A 18 -12.33 -35.73 11.81
N ARG A 19 -13.39 -36.54 11.62
CA ARG A 19 -13.40 -37.61 10.62
C ARG A 19 -13.43 -37.09 9.19
N ALA A 20 -14.09 -35.98 8.95
CA ALA A 20 -14.08 -35.32 7.65
C ALA A 20 -12.67 -34.81 7.29
N ARG A 21 -11.98 -34.20 8.25
CA ARG A 21 -10.58 -33.73 8.06
C ARG A 21 -9.63 -34.90 7.80
N TRP A 22 -9.77 -35.97 8.55
CA TRP A 22 -9.01 -37.20 8.38
C TRP A 22 -9.25 -37.81 6.99
N LEU A 23 -10.51 -37.94 6.54
CA LEU A 23 -10.86 -38.53 5.24
C LEU A 23 -10.31 -37.71 4.11
N ARG A 24 -10.50 -36.39 4.15
CA ARG A 24 -9.94 -35.47 3.14
C ARG A 24 -8.44 -35.70 2.95
N LYS A 25 -7.68 -35.68 4.06
CA LYS A 25 -6.23 -35.91 4.03
C LYS A 25 -5.88 -37.26 3.45
N LYS A 26 -6.57 -38.34 3.86
CA LYS A 26 -6.31 -39.70 3.36
C LYS A 26 -6.60 -39.84 1.86
N LEU A 27 -7.66 -39.20 1.35
CA LEU A 27 -7.99 -39.22 -0.09
C LEU A 27 -7.02 -38.38 -0.92
N GLU A 28 -6.66 -37.18 -0.45
CA GLU A 28 -5.72 -36.31 -1.15
C GLU A 28 -4.29 -36.86 -1.18
N ASP A 29 -3.88 -37.55 -0.10
CA ASP A 29 -2.60 -38.24 0.00
C ASP A 29 -2.56 -39.55 -0.81
N PHE A 30 -3.74 -40.09 -1.17
CA PHE A 30 -3.81 -41.36 -1.87
C PHE A 30 -3.20 -41.26 -3.28
N ARG A 31 -2.27 -42.16 -3.55
CA ARG A 31 -1.65 -42.27 -4.88
C ARG A 31 -2.31 -43.39 -5.66
N VAL A 32 -2.95 -43.03 -6.74
CA VAL A 32 -3.55 -44.00 -7.65
C VAL A 32 -2.44 -44.89 -8.25
N PRO A 33 -2.67 -46.21 -8.28
CA PRO A 33 -1.71 -47.13 -8.89
C PRO A 33 -1.33 -46.75 -10.33
N LYS A 34 -0.03 -46.73 -10.65
CA LYS A 34 0.49 -46.24 -11.93
C LYS A 34 -0.16 -46.86 -13.16
N HIS A 35 -0.60 -48.13 -13.06
CA HIS A 35 -1.21 -48.83 -14.18
C HIS A 35 -2.63 -48.37 -14.48
N LEU A 36 -3.32 -47.72 -13.52
CA LEU A 36 -4.66 -47.18 -13.71
C LEU A 36 -4.64 -45.76 -14.21
N ILE A 37 -3.54 -45.03 -13.97
CA ILE A 37 -3.42 -43.60 -14.35
C ILE A 37 -3.57 -43.42 -15.85
N GLY A 38 -4.48 -42.53 -16.27
CA GLY A 38 -4.75 -42.22 -17.65
C GLY A 38 -5.67 -43.23 -18.38
N GLN A 39 -6.05 -44.34 -17.75
CA GLN A 39 -7.09 -45.22 -18.29
C GLN A 39 -8.46 -44.53 -18.22
N ASN A 40 -9.32 -44.82 -19.19
CA ASN A 40 -10.69 -44.33 -19.18
C ASN A 40 -11.54 -45.16 -18.21
N SER A 41 -12.17 -44.51 -17.28
CA SER A 41 -13.16 -45.06 -16.34
C SER A 41 -14.57 -44.56 -16.66
N THR A 42 -15.57 -45.02 -15.91
CA THR A 42 -16.95 -44.54 -15.98
C THR A 42 -17.06 -43.00 -15.85
N PHE A 43 -16.08 -42.36 -15.17
CA PHE A 43 -16.07 -40.93 -14.90
C PHE A 43 -15.00 -40.14 -15.62
N GLY A 44 -14.40 -40.74 -16.67
CA GLY A 44 -13.36 -40.14 -17.48
C GLY A 44 -11.96 -40.68 -17.16
N PRO A 45 -10.90 -40.02 -17.62
CA PRO A 45 -9.53 -40.48 -17.41
C PRO A 45 -9.15 -40.44 -15.93
N ILE A 46 -8.55 -41.52 -15.45
CA ILE A 46 -8.17 -41.71 -14.06
C ILE A 46 -6.96 -40.82 -13.73
N PRO A 47 -7.07 -39.91 -12.73
CA PRO A 47 -5.99 -39.02 -12.34
C PRO A 47 -4.92 -39.74 -11.49
N SER A 48 -3.75 -39.12 -11.38
CA SER A 48 -2.68 -39.63 -10.49
C SER A 48 -2.94 -39.37 -9.00
N ARG A 49 -3.79 -38.40 -8.68
CA ARG A 49 -4.21 -38.01 -7.31
C ARG A 49 -5.67 -37.64 -7.28
N LEU A 50 -6.29 -37.80 -6.10
CA LEU A 50 -7.68 -37.42 -5.82
C LEU A 50 -7.76 -36.04 -5.15
N TYR A 51 -7.20 -35.04 -5.81
CA TYR A 51 -7.07 -33.66 -5.31
C TYR A 51 -7.62 -32.68 -6.36
N PRO A 52 -8.25 -31.53 -5.95
CA PRO A 52 -8.64 -31.16 -4.60
C PRO A 52 -9.99 -31.78 -4.17
N ILE A 53 -10.16 -31.99 -2.87
CA ILE A 53 -11.44 -32.36 -2.23
C ILE A 53 -11.98 -31.11 -1.51
N PHE A 54 -13.18 -30.67 -1.90
CA PHE A 54 -13.81 -29.51 -1.25
C PHE A 54 -14.37 -29.87 0.12
N ARG A 55 -14.15 -29.01 1.10
CA ARG A 55 -14.73 -29.04 2.44
C ARG A 55 -15.12 -27.62 2.85
N ASP A 56 -16.38 -27.41 3.19
CA ASP A 56 -17.03 -26.11 3.39
C ASP A 56 -16.31 -25.16 4.34
N ARG A 57 -15.77 -25.66 5.46
CA ARG A 57 -15.14 -24.84 6.49
C ARG A 57 -13.70 -24.38 6.18
N ASP A 58 -13.01 -25.06 5.31
CA ASP A 58 -11.64 -24.70 4.97
C ASP A 58 -11.57 -23.63 3.88
N GLU A 59 -12.61 -23.55 3.04
CA GLU A 59 -12.61 -22.68 1.87
C GLU A 59 -13.60 -21.50 1.94
N LEU A 60 -14.53 -21.51 2.91
CA LEU A 60 -15.60 -20.50 3.04
C LEU A 60 -15.49 -19.62 4.29
N ALA A 61 -14.37 -19.64 4.99
CA ALA A 61 -14.16 -18.84 6.19
C ALA A 61 -14.19 -17.34 5.86
N GLY A 62 -15.33 -16.68 6.14
CA GLY A 62 -15.46 -15.22 6.01
C GLY A 62 -16.48 -14.70 4.99
N ALA A 63 -17.26 -15.54 4.32
CA ALA A 63 -18.22 -15.10 3.32
C ALA A 63 -19.60 -14.73 3.92
N ALA A 64 -20.12 -13.57 3.54
CA ALA A 64 -21.40 -13.04 4.02
C ALA A 64 -22.65 -13.74 3.44
N GLN A 65 -22.52 -14.58 2.41
CA GLN A 65 -23.60 -15.36 1.80
C GLN A 65 -23.11 -16.79 1.48
N LEU A 66 -23.41 -17.73 2.35
CA LEU A 66 -22.95 -19.13 2.24
C LEU A 66 -23.68 -19.94 1.16
N GLY A 67 -24.97 -19.72 0.94
CA GLY A 67 -25.82 -20.53 0.05
C GLY A 67 -25.31 -20.63 -1.40
N PRO A 68 -25.13 -19.52 -2.12
CA PRO A 68 -24.69 -19.55 -3.52
C PRO A 68 -23.29 -20.14 -3.71
N LEU A 69 -22.41 -20.00 -2.73
CA LEU A 69 -21.05 -20.54 -2.78
C LEU A 69 -21.01 -22.06 -2.60
N ILE A 70 -21.89 -22.60 -1.74
CA ILE A 70 -22.06 -24.04 -1.57
C ILE A 70 -22.65 -24.65 -2.85
N GLU A 71 -23.65 -24.02 -3.42
CA GLU A 71 -24.25 -24.46 -4.68
C GLU A 71 -23.23 -24.50 -5.82
N GLN A 72 -22.42 -23.45 -5.94
CA GLN A 72 -21.32 -23.40 -6.92
C GLN A 72 -20.30 -24.52 -6.65
N ALA A 73 -19.90 -24.75 -5.42
CA ALA A 73 -18.92 -25.78 -5.07
C ALA A 73 -19.48 -27.20 -5.35
N LEU A 74 -20.77 -27.44 -5.11
CA LEU A 74 -21.45 -28.68 -5.48
C LEU A 74 -21.52 -28.86 -7.00
N SER A 75 -21.81 -27.80 -7.75
CA SER A 75 -21.78 -27.80 -9.20
C SER A 75 -20.40 -28.13 -9.75
N ASP A 76 -19.36 -27.55 -9.16
CA ASP A 76 -17.96 -27.70 -9.54
C ASP A 76 -17.34 -29.04 -9.09
N SER A 77 -18.06 -29.83 -8.30
CA SER A 77 -17.60 -31.13 -7.77
C SER A 77 -18.02 -32.31 -8.64
N SER A 78 -17.09 -33.24 -8.87
CA SER A 78 -17.35 -34.45 -9.63
C SER A 78 -18.22 -35.45 -8.86
N HIS A 79 -17.96 -35.64 -7.57
CA HIS A 79 -18.66 -36.56 -6.69
C HIS A 79 -19.08 -35.86 -5.42
N LEU A 80 -20.07 -36.45 -4.71
CA LEU A 80 -20.42 -36.10 -3.35
C LEU A 80 -20.05 -37.26 -2.46
N ILE A 81 -19.29 -37.04 -1.40
CA ILE A 81 -19.00 -38.03 -0.36
C ILE A 81 -19.76 -37.61 0.89
N ILE A 82 -20.60 -38.50 1.39
CA ILE A 82 -21.38 -38.29 2.58
C ILE A 82 -20.75 -39.06 3.74
N LEU A 83 -20.39 -38.37 4.82
CA LEU A 83 -20.07 -39.05 6.08
C LEU A 83 -21.35 -39.38 6.80
N CYS A 84 -21.65 -40.67 6.81
CA CYS A 84 -22.91 -41.22 7.33
C CYS A 84 -22.79 -41.52 8.83
N SER A 85 -23.60 -40.86 9.63
CA SER A 85 -23.75 -41.02 11.06
C SER A 85 -25.19 -40.65 11.48
N PRO A 86 -25.68 -41.04 12.65
CA PRO A 86 -26.97 -40.57 13.16
C PRO A 86 -27.08 -39.03 13.20
N HIS A 87 -25.96 -38.34 13.37
CA HIS A 87 -25.92 -36.88 13.34
C HIS A 87 -26.08 -36.31 11.90
N ALA A 88 -25.58 -37.02 10.92
CA ALA A 88 -25.74 -36.60 9.51
C ALA A 88 -27.20 -36.73 9.05
N VAL A 89 -27.91 -37.73 9.53
CA VAL A 89 -29.36 -37.92 9.26
C VAL A 89 -30.16 -36.73 9.77
N GLN A 90 -29.88 -36.27 10.99
CA GLN A 90 -30.54 -35.11 11.64
C GLN A 90 -30.11 -33.75 11.07
N SER A 91 -29.03 -33.70 10.35
CA SER A 91 -28.51 -32.46 9.81
C SER A 91 -29.32 -31.97 8.60
N ARG A 92 -30.01 -30.84 8.77
CA ARG A 92 -30.73 -30.17 7.68
C ARG A 92 -29.80 -29.79 6.52
N TRP A 93 -28.60 -29.33 6.84
CA TRP A 93 -27.62 -28.93 5.86
C TRP A 93 -27.10 -30.10 5.01
N VAL A 94 -26.74 -31.20 5.64
CA VAL A 94 -26.30 -32.42 4.92
C VAL A 94 -27.39 -32.90 3.96
N ASN A 95 -28.65 -32.94 4.39
CA ASN A 95 -29.76 -33.34 3.53
C ASN A 95 -29.99 -32.37 2.39
N GLU A 96 -29.81 -31.05 2.60
CA GLU A 96 -29.97 -30.04 1.56
C GLU A 96 -28.86 -30.11 0.51
N GLU A 97 -27.60 -30.26 0.92
CA GLU A 97 -26.46 -30.43 0.02
C GLU A 97 -26.62 -31.71 -0.83
N ILE A 98 -27.09 -32.80 -0.26
CA ILE A 98 -27.36 -34.04 -1.01
C ILE A 98 -28.48 -33.81 -2.04
N ARG A 99 -29.57 -33.13 -1.65
CA ARG A 99 -30.67 -32.80 -2.56
C ARG A 99 -30.21 -31.94 -3.72
N MET A 100 -29.49 -30.86 -3.46
CA MET A 100 -28.94 -29.98 -4.48
C MET A 100 -28.03 -30.74 -5.43
N PHE A 101 -27.13 -31.58 -4.91
CA PHE A 101 -26.21 -32.35 -5.76
C PHE A 101 -26.93 -33.35 -6.63
N LYS A 102 -27.95 -34.03 -6.11
CA LYS A 102 -28.80 -35.00 -6.86
C LYS A 102 -29.66 -34.27 -7.91
N ALA A 103 -30.23 -33.12 -7.58
CA ALA A 103 -31.04 -32.30 -8.49
C ALA A 103 -30.22 -31.79 -9.70
N MET A 104 -28.90 -31.63 -9.56
CA MET A 104 -27.98 -31.34 -10.65
C MET A 104 -27.75 -32.54 -11.60
N GLY A 105 -28.52 -33.61 -11.50
CA GLY A 105 -28.40 -34.82 -12.34
C GLY A 105 -27.20 -35.71 -12.00
N LYS A 106 -26.59 -35.52 -10.83
CA LYS A 106 -25.37 -36.23 -10.41
C LYS A 106 -25.64 -37.36 -9.39
N GLN A 107 -26.87 -37.89 -9.28
CA GLN A 107 -27.24 -38.84 -8.26
C GLN A 107 -26.40 -40.13 -8.26
N ASN A 108 -25.90 -40.60 -9.42
CA ASN A 108 -25.01 -41.76 -9.53
C ASN A 108 -23.55 -41.48 -9.11
N ARG A 109 -23.26 -40.26 -8.64
CA ARG A 109 -21.94 -39.81 -8.19
C ARG A 109 -21.91 -39.51 -6.69
N VAL A 110 -22.88 -40.08 -5.95
CA VAL A 110 -22.98 -39.97 -4.50
C VAL A 110 -22.34 -41.23 -3.88
N LEU A 111 -21.42 -41.04 -2.96
CA LEU A 111 -20.71 -42.08 -2.24
C LEU A 111 -20.94 -41.88 -0.73
N CYS A 112 -21.20 -42.93 -0.03
CA CYS A 112 -21.40 -42.92 1.43
C CYS A 112 -20.20 -43.56 2.14
N LEU A 113 -19.79 -42.96 3.25
CA LEU A 113 -18.87 -43.56 4.22
C LEU A 113 -19.54 -43.65 5.58
N ILE A 114 -19.87 -44.87 5.99
CA ILE A 114 -20.50 -45.13 7.28
C ILE A 114 -19.45 -45.01 8.38
N LEU A 115 -19.69 -44.10 9.32
CA LEU A 115 -18.86 -43.88 10.51
C LEU A 115 -19.40 -44.63 11.71
N SER A 116 -20.72 -44.55 11.90
CA SER A 116 -21.46 -45.15 13.04
C SER A 116 -22.95 -45.25 12.71
N GLY A 117 -23.68 -46.01 13.46
CA GLY A 117 -25.11 -46.21 13.25
C GLY A 117 -25.42 -47.41 12.33
N GLU A 118 -26.68 -47.66 12.02
CA GLU A 118 -27.13 -48.75 11.17
C GLU A 118 -27.65 -48.21 9.83
N PRO A 119 -27.16 -48.70 8.69
CA PRO A 119 -27.61 -48.23 7.38
C PRO A 119 -28.97 -48.88 6.98
N MET A 120 -29.83 -48.11 6.32
CA MET A 120 -31.06 -48.56 5.67
C MET A 120 -32.08 -49.21 6.64
N VAL A 121 -32.19 -48.66 7.86
CA VAL A 121 -33.21 -49.09 8.82
C VAL A 121 -34.61 -48.75 8.29
N GLU A 122 -35.55 -49.70 8.31
CA GLU A 122 -36.92 -49.44 7.85
C GLU A 122 -37.65 -48.51 8.83
N ASP A 123 -38.42 -47.56 8.29
CA ASP A 123 -39.12 -46.52 9.04
C ASP A 123 -40.13 -47.03 10.09
N SER A 124 -40.43 -48.33 10.04
CA SER A 124 -41.37 -49.01 10.98
C SER A 124 -40.71 -49.63 12.22
N ASN A 125 -39.38 -49.59 12.35
CA ASN A 125 -38.65 -50.23 13.42
C ASN A 125 -38.28 -49.25 14.54
N LYS A 126 -38.31 -49.72 15.81
CA LYS A 126 -37.94 -48.90 17.00
C LYS A 126 -36.51 -48.39 17.00
N ASP A 127 -35.65 -48.85 16.05
CA ASP A 127 -34.27 -48.49 15.92
C ASP A 127 -34.05 -47.37 14.88
N SER A 128 -35.10 -46.67 14.42
CA SER A 128 -35.02 -45.56 13.47
C SER A 128 -34.12 -44.38 13.95
N GLU A 129 -33.93 -44.29 15.27
CA GLU A 129 -33.01 -43.28 15.85
C GLU A 129 -31.53 -43.57 15.54
N ASN A 130 -31.20 -44.82 15.17
CA ASN A 130 -29.84 -45.24 14.89
C ASN A 130 -29.48 -45.25 13.37
N GLU A 131 -30.41 -44.84 12.50
CA GLU A 131 -30.18 -44.72 11.07
C GLU A 131 -29.03 -43.75 10.80
N CYS A 132 -28.11 -44.12 9.94
CA CYS A 132 -26.92 -43.33 9.66
C CYS A 132 -26.88 -42.71 8.25
N ILE A 133 -27.69 -43.19 7.31
CA ILE A 133 -27.72 -42.63 5.94
C ILE A 133 -28.85 -41.60 5.82
N PRO A 134 -28.53 -40.33 5.51
CA PRO A 134 -29.53 -39.28 5.36
C PRO A 134 -30.64 -39.62 4.37
N LEU A 135 -31.87 -39.19 4.65
CA LEU A 135 -33.03 -39.49 3.81
C LEU A 135 -32.85 -39.09 2.33
N ALA A 136 -32.25 -37.91 2.11
CA ALA A 136 -31.96 -37.46 0.78
C ALA A 136 -30.93 -38.34 0.03
N ALA A 137 -30.13 -39.12 0.73
CA ALA A 137 -29.22 -40.10 0.10
C ALA A 137 -29.97 -41.38 -0.27
N ARG A 138 -30.93 -41.86 0.57
CA ARG A 138 -31.70 -43.12 0.41
C ARG A 138 -32.84 -43.04 -0.61
N ARG A 139 -33.21 -41.86 -1.05
CA ARG A 139 -34.30 -41.60 -2.00
C ARG A 139 -33.81 -40.95 -3.27
N GLU A 140 -34.53 -41.16 -4.38
CA GLU A 140 -34.28 -40.36 -5.60
C GLU A 140 -34.77 -38.93 -5.36
N VAL A 141 -34.11 -37.98 -6.05
CA VAL A 141 -34.46 -36.57 -6.01
C VAL A 141 -34.79 -36.16 -7.42
N ASP A 142 -35.91 -35.46 -7.61
CA ASP A 142 -36.34 -34.94 -8.92
C ASP A 142 -35.52 -33.69 -9.31
N ALA A 143 -35.80 -33.19 -10.51
CA ALA A 143 -35.11 -32.02 -11.04
C ALA A 143 -35.37 -30.71 -10.25
N ASP A 144 -36.48 -30.66 -9.49
CA ASP A 144 -36.89 -29.57 -8.62
C ASP A 144 -36.30 -29.68 -7.21
N GLY A 145 -35.46 -30.71 -6.98
CA GLY A 145 -34.83 -30.95 -5.69
C GLY A 145 -35.76 -31.58 -4.64
N LYS A 146 -36.93 -32.11 -5.03
CA LYS A 146 -37.83 -32.80 -4.09
C LYS A 146 -37.48 -34.28 -3.99
N ILE A 147 -37.50 -34.80 -2.75
CA ILE A 147 -37.29 -36.21 -2.49
C ILE A 147 -38.52 -36.98 -2.96
N THR A 148 -38.31 -37.99 -3.80
CA THR A 148 -39.38 -38.90 -4.28
C THR A 148 -39.54 -40.12 -3.39
N ASP A 149 -40.63 -40.87 -3.54
CA ASP A 149 -40.86 -42.11 -2.79
C ASP A 149 -39.99 -43.29 -3.29
N LYS A 150 -39.29 -43.11 -4.40
CA LYS A 150 -38.47 -44.14 -5.00
C LYS A 150 -37.16 -44.33 -4.24
N LYS A 151 -36.90 -45.56 -3.79
CA LYS A 151 -35.70 -45.89 -3.03
C LYS A 151 -34.46 -45.79 -3.95
N HIS A 152 -33.40 -45.25 -3.41
CA HIS A 152 -32.07 -45.19 -4.02
C HIS A 152 -31.03 -45.75 -3.05
N GLU A 153 -30.29 -46.74 -3.47
CA GLU A 153 -29.25 -47.34 -2.63
C GLU A 153 -27.87 -46.76 -3.06
N PRO A 154 -27.31 -45.82 -2.29
CA PRO A 154 -26.04 -45.24 -2.64
C PRO A 154 -24.89 -46.24 -2.39
N ALA A 155 -23.84 -46.15 -3.20
CA ALA A 155 -22.61 -46.91 -2.98
C ALA A 155 -22.00 -46.53 -1.61
N ALA A 156 -21.92 -47.49 -0.70
CA ALA A 156 -21.46 -47.27 0.66
C ALA A 156 -20.18 -48.05 0.97
N ALA A 157 -19.27 -47.42 1.66
CA ALA A 157 -18.12 -48.03 2.34
C ALA A 157 -18.30 -47.88 3.84
N ASP A 158 -17.94 -48.89 4.59
CA ASP A 158 -18.19 -48.94 6.05
C ASP A 158 -16.86 -48.91 6.82
N LEU A 159 -16.66 -47.83 7.59
CA LEU A 159 -15.41 -47.60 8.29
C LEU A 159 -15.27 -48.45 9.56
N ARG A 160 -16.38 -49.04 10.07
CA ARG A 160 -16.40 -49.83 11.30
C ARG A 160 -15.51 -51.07 11.14
N GLU A 161 -14.78 -51.43 12.22
CA GLU A 161 -13.89 -52.59 12.21
C GLU A 161 -14.65 -53.92 12.01
N SER A 162 -15.93 -53.95 12.43
CA SER A 162 -16.84 -55.11 12.24
C SER A 162 -17.31 -55.30 10.78
N ALA A 163 -17.05 -54.33 9.90
CA ALA A 163 -17.45 -54.36 8.50
C ALA A 163 -16.22 -54.27 7.56
N ASP A 164 -16.05 -53.18 6.81
CA ASP A 164 -14.94 -53.05 5.87
C ASP A 164 -13.61 -52.70 6.56
N GLY A 165 -13.68 -51.99 7.67
CA GLY A 165 -12.54 -51.40 8.37
C GLY A 165 -11.87 -50.26 7.58
N GLU A 166 -10.93 -49.55 8.20
CA GLU A 166 -10.33 -48.32 7.66
C GLU A 166 -9.71 -48.53 6.27
N LYS A 167 -8.95 -49.60 6.08
CA LYS A 167 -8.22 -49.82 4.83
C LYS A 167 -9.11 -50.15 3.65
N ASN A 168 -10.09 -51.04 3.84
CA ASN A 168 -10.96 -51.48 2.74
C ASN A 168 -12.04 -50.45 2.44
N SER A 169 -12.57 -49.74 3.44
CA SER A 169 -13.52 -48.66 3.21
C SER A 169 -12.90 -47.52 2.41
N LEU A 170 -11.62 -47.15 2.69
CA LEU A 170 -10.91 -46.17 1.90
C LEU A 170 -10.71 -46.63 0.44
N LEU A 171 -10.35 -47.94 0.24
CA LEU A 171 -10.19 -48.47 -1.11
C LEU A 171 -11.52 -48.53 -1.86
N LYS A 172 -12.64 -48.86 -1.20
CA LYS A 172 -14.00 -48.82 -1.79
C LYS A 172 -14.38 -47.40 -2.23
N LEU A 173 -14.12 -46.39 -1.37
CA LEU A 173 -14.36 -44.99 -1.75
C LEU A 173 -13.50 -44.57 -2.91
N VAL A 174 -12.21 -44.89 -2.90
CA VAL A 174 -11.30 -44.61 -4.02
C VAL A 174 -11.81 -45.28 -5.30
N ALA A 175 -12.18 -46.55 -5.25
CA ALA A 175 -12.76 -47.30 -6.40
C ALA A 175 -13.97 -46.56 -6.97
N GLY A 176 -14.89 -46.11 -6.09
CA GLY A 176 -16.06 -45.31 -6.44
C GLY A 176 -15.72 -43.96 -7.07
N LEU A 177 -14.73 -43.27 -6.53
CA LEU A 177 -14.28 -41.94 -7.05
C LEU A 177 -13.63 -42.01 -8.43
N ILE A 178 -12.92 -43.09 -8.73
CA ILE A 178 -12.24 -43.23 -10.01
C ILE A 178 -13.01 -44.15 -10.99
N GLY A 179 -14.11 -44.76 -10.57
CA GLY A 179 -14.99 -45.57 -11.40
C GLY A 179 -14.36 -46.90 -11.88
N VAL A 180 -13.66 -47.59 -10.97
CA VAL A 180 -13.04 -48.91 -11.22
C VAL A 180 -13.52 -49.95 -10.24
N GLY A 181 -13.36 -51.26 -10.56
CA GLY A 181 -13.64 -52.35 -9.62
C GLY A 181 -12.66 -52.36 -8.46
N LEU A 182 -13.13 -52.76 -7.26
CA LEU A 182 -12.26 -52.92 -6.10
C LEU A 182 -11.15 -53.96 -6.36
N ASP A 183 -11.44 -54.96 -7.17
CA ASP A 183 -10.49 -56.02 -7.53
C ASP A 183 -9.35 -55.49 -8.40
N ASP A 184 -9.60 -54.50 -9.24
CA ASP A 184 -8.54 -53.85 -10.05
C ASP A 184 -7.52 -53.13 -9.17
N LEU A 185 -7.93 -52.67 -7.98
CA LEU A 185 -7.06 -52.11 -6.96
C LEU A 185 -6.32 -53.16 -6.13
N LYS A 186 -6.87 -54.37 -5.97
CA LYS A 186 -6.35 -55.49 -5.09
C LYS A 186 -5.56 -56.57 -5.82
N GLN A 187 -5.95 -57.02 -7.03
CA GLN A 187 -5.53 -58.31 -7.55
C GLN A 187 -4.20 -58.41 -8.31
N ARG A 188 -3.58 -57.34 -8.75
CA ARG A 188 -2.34 -57.44 -9.54
C ARG A 188 -1.05 -57.64 -8.75
N ASP A 189 -1.06 -57.48 -7.45
CA ASP A 189 0.15 -57.68 -6.62
C ASP A 189 0.50 -59.16 -6.42
N LEU A 190 -0.46 -60.05 -6.49
CA LEU A 190 -0.26 -61.48 -6.26
C LEU A 190 0.22 -62.23 -7.53
N LEU A 191 -0.30 -61.90 -8.69
CA LEU A 191 0.06 -62.56 -9.97
C LEU A 191 1.42 -62.13 -10.53
N ALA A 192 1.92 -60.96 -10.14
CA ALA A 192 3.23 -60.46 -10.51
C ALA A 192 4.38 -61.20 -9.80
N ARG A 193 4.13 -61.75 -8.61
CA ARG A 193 5.14 -62.49 -7.83
C ARG A 193 5.41 -63.90 -8.37
N GLN A 194 4.42 -64.61 -8.90
CA GLN A 194 4.59 -65.99 -9.36
C GLN A 194 5.29 -66.11 -10.73
N LYS A 195 5.11 -65.16 -11.64
CA LYS A 195 5.79 -65.20 -12.93
C LYS A 195 7.25 -64.69 -12.86
N ARG A 196 7.66 -64.07 -11.78
CA ARG A 196 9.07 -63.63 -11.59
C ARG A 196 10.00 -64.75 -11.16
N LEU A 197 9.51 -65.71 -10.35
CA LEU A 197 10.33 -66.78 -9.77
C LEU A 197 10.80 -67.81 -10.82
N ALA A 198 10.00 -68.09 -11.86
CA ALA A 198 10.31 -69.10 -12.91
C ALA A 198 11.37 -68.61 -13.95
N ARG A 199 11.57 -67.28 -14.09
CA ARG A 199 12.60 -66.74 -15.01
C ARG A 199 13.96 -66.50 -14.36
N ILE A 200 14.03 -66.52 -13.06
CA ILE A 200 15.26 -66.21 -12.31
C ILE A 200 16.24 -67.39 -12.30
N ALA A 201 15.72 -68.64 -12.39
CA ALA A 201 16.55 -69.83 -12.31
C ALA A 201 17.39 -70.11 -13.58
N PHE A 202 17.03 -69.54 -14.74
CA PHE A 202 17.73 -69.80 -16.00
C PHE A 202 18.86 -68.80 -16.32
N PHE A 203 18.85 -67.66 -15.66
CA PHE A 203 19.84 -66.60 -15.92
C PHE A 203 20.98 -66.56 -14.90
N SER A 204 20.97 -67.42 -13.88
CA SER A 204 21.92 -67.28 -12.76
C SER A 204 23.38 -67.73 -13.06
N THR A 205 23.60 -68.62 -14.05
CA THR A 205 24.95 -69.10 -14.34
C THR A 205 25.72 -68.24 -15.35
N PHE A 206 25.00 -67.53 -16.26
CA PHE A 206 25.66 -66.56 -17.18
C PHE A 206 25.93 -65.21 -16.49
N LEU A 207 25.13 -64.91 -15.47
CA LEU A 207 25.29 -63.65 -14.71
C LEU A 207 26.51 -63.68 -13.74
N ALA A 208 26.94 -64.85 -13.29
CA ALA A 208 28.03 -64.94 -12.30
C ALA A 208 29.39 -64.53 -12.88
N ILE A 209 29.67 -64.86 -14.14
CA ILE A 209 30.95 -64.53 -14.79
C ILE A 209 30.99 -63.07 -15.29
N SER A 210 29.87 -62.57 -15.82
CA SER A 210 29.78 -61.13 -16.15
C SER A 210 29.65 -60.25 -14.90
N ALA A 211 29.11 -60.78 -13.80
CA ALA A 211 29.02 -60.03 -12.53
C ALA A 211 30.41 -59.82 -11.88
N ILE A 212 31.35 -60.77 -12.02
CA ILE A 212 32.70 -60.63 -11.49
C ILE A 212 33.50 -59.57 -12.28
N SER A 213 33.43 -59.60 -13.62
CA SER A 213 34.12 -58.58 -14.40
C SER A 213 33.44 -57.19 -14.29
N LEU A 214 32.06 -57.14 -14.15
CA LEU A 214 31.36 -55.92 -13.87
C LEU A 214 31.67 -55.41 -12.44
N ALA A 215 31.81 -56.32 -11.48
CA ALA A 215 32.14 -55.95 -10.10
C ALA A 215 33.55 -55.35 -9.99
N VAL A 216 34.55 -55.91 -10.70
CA VAL A 216 35.90 -55.34 -10.74
C VAL A 216 35.89 -53.96 -11.44
N TYR A 217 35.15 -53.83 -12.56
CA TYR A 217 35.00 -52.56 -13.25
C TYR A 217 34.18 -51.55 -12.39
N ALA A 218 33.10 -51.99 -11.73
CA ALA A 218 32.33 -51.18 -10.83
C ALA A 218 33.15 -50.77 -9.58
N MET A 219 34.01 -51.64 -9.03
CA MET A 219 34.95 -51.27 -7.93
C MET A 219 35.92 -50.19 -8.38
N PHE A 220 36.46 -50.29 -9.58
CA PHE A 220 37.37 -49.29 -10.12
C PHE A 220 36.65 -47.94 -10.34
N GLN A 221 35.45 -47.98 -10.95
CA GLN A 221 34.58 -46.80 -11.12
C GLN A 221 34.14 -46.23 -9.77
N GLN A 222 33.79 -47.09 -8.81
CA GLN A 222 33.40 -46.67 -7.48
C GLN A 222 34.55 -46.00 -6.71
N GLN A 223 35.76 -46.48 -6.94
CA GLN A 223 36.96 -45.87 -6.31
C GLN A 223 37.29 -44.52 -6.96
N GLN A 224 37.17 -44.38 -8.28
CA GLN A 224 37.27 -43.10 -8.98
C GLN A 224 36.15 -42.13 -8.55
N ALA A 225 34.91 -42.62 -8.50
CA ALA A 225 33.78 -41.79 -8.04
C ALA A 225 33.90 -41.35 -6.54
N LYS A 226 34.50 -42.20 -5.69
CA LYS A 226 34.80 -41.80 -4.30
C LYS A 226 35.87 -40.71 -4.24
N ILE A 227 36.89 -40.77 -5.06
CA ILE A 227 37.96 -39.76 -5.14
C ILE A 227 37.37 -38.44 -5.67
N HIS A 228 36.54 -38.48 -6.73
CA HIS A 228 35.88 -37.30 -7.28
C HIS A 228 34.86 -36.71 -6.29
N ARG A 229 34.10 -37.55 -5.57
CA ARG A 229 33.19 -37.07 -4.51
C ARG A 229 33.95 -36.46 -3.32
N ALA A 230 35.09 -37.09 -2.91
CA ALA A 230 35.89 -36.51 -1.84
C ALA A 230 36.55 -35.18 -2.24
N ASN A 231 37.00 -35.04 -3.48
CA ASN A 231 37.52 -33.77 -3.98
C ASN A 231 36.43 -32.71 -4.13
N ALA A 232 35.25 -33.09 -4.65
CA ALA A 232 34.10 -32.18 -4.73
C ALA A 232 33.57 -31.76 -3.34
N GLU A 233 33.63 -32.66 -2.35
CA GLU A 233 33.28 -32.36 -0.97
C GLU A 233 34.26 -31.38 -0.33
N ILE A 234 35.59 -31.57 -0.59
CA ILE A 234 36.65 -30.65 -0.14
C ILE A 234 36.47 -29.26 -0.80
N GLU A 235 36.20 -29.20 -2.11
CA GLU A 235 35.95 -27.94 -2.83
C GLU A 235 34.68 -27.26 -2.29
N ARG A 236 33.63 -28.05 -2.02
CA ARG A 236 32.40 -27.54 -1.43
C ARG A 236 32.60 -27.00 -0.02
N GLN A 237 33.34 -27.75 0.83
CA GLN A 237 33.69 -27.29 2.18
C GLN A 237 34.60 -26.04 2.17
N GLN A 238 35.53 -25.95 1.22
CA GLN A 238 36.36 -24.76 1.03
C GLN A 238 35.49 -23.56 0.56
N ALA A 239 34.57 -23.78 -0.38
CA ALA A 239 33.62 -22.75 -0.84
C ALA A 239 32.66 -22.32 0.27
N GLU A 240 32.18 -23.26 1.10
CA GLU A 240 31.29 -22.94 2.25
C GLU A 240 32.05 -22.15 3.32
N VAL A 241 33.33 -22.49 3.59
CA VAL A 241 34.20 -21.74 4.53
C VAL A 241 34.51 -20.34 3.98
N GLU A 242 34.75 -20.22 2.68
CA GLU A 242 35.01 -18.92 2.05
C GLU A 242 33.75 -18.04 1.97
N LEU A 243 32.58 -18.68 1.73
CA LEU A 243 31.29 -18.02 1.83
C LEU A 243 30.99 -17.56 3.26
N ALA A 244 31.22 -18.41 4.26
CA ALA A 244 31.05 -18.07 5.68
C ALA A 244 32.02 -16.96 6.13
N LYS A 245 33.28 -16.95 5.66
CA LYS A 245 34.21 -15.84 5.88
C LYS A 245 33.70 -14.54 5.25
N THR A 246 33.21 -14.61 4.01
CA THR A 246 32.67 -13.45 3.29
C THR A 246 31.40 -12.91 3.98
N GLN A 247 30.51 -13.81 4.41
CA GLN A 247 29.32 -13.44 5.19
C GLN A 247 29.69 -12.83 6.55
N THR A 248 30.67 -13.39 7.23
CA THR A 248 31.15 -12.87 8.53
C THR A 248 31.81 -11.50 8.39
N ILE A 249 32.63 -11.28 7.35
CA ILE A 249 33.21 -9.96 7.05
C ILE A 249 32.13 -8.96 6.68
N THR A 250 31.16 -9.36 5.86
CA THR A 250 30.04 -8.51 5.48
C THR A 250 29.17 -8.16 6.68
N ALA A 251 28.84 -9.14 7.53
CA ALA A 251 28.09 -8.91 8.78
C ALA A 251 28.87 -8.03 9.77
N PHE A 252 30.19 -8.23 9.87
CA PHE A 252 31.05 -7.39 10.71
C PHE A 252 31.08 -5.93 10.22
N VAL A 253 31.27 -5.73 8.93
CA VAL A 253 31.25 -4.39 8.31
C VAL A 253 29.86 -3.76 8.44
N GLN A 254 28.79 -4.53 8.23
CA GLN A 254 27.42 -4.09 8.43
C GLN A 254 27.17 -3.71 9.90
N ASN A 255 27.60 -4.54 10.86
CA ASN A 255 27.45 -4.25 12.27
C ASN A 255 28.28 -3.04 12.72
N LEU A 256 29.45 -2.82 12.12
CA LEU A 256 30.29 -1.66 12.39
C LEU A 256 29.60 -0.36 11.93
N PHE A 257 28.88 -0.41 10.81
CA PHE A 257 28.11 0.73 10.31
C PHE A 257 26.72 0.85 10.99
N ILE A 258 26.06 -0.25 11.33
CA ILE A 258 24.77 -0.25 12.06
C ILE A 258 24.95 0.22 13.51
N SER A 259 26.08 -0.13 14.15
CA SER A 259 26.41 0.39 15.49
C SER A 259 26.67 1.90 15.50
N LEU A 260 26.91 2.49 14.32
CA LEU A 260 27.04 3.93 14.07
C LEU A 260 25.71 4.62 13.74
N ASP A 261 24.55 3.95 13.92
CA ASP A 261 23.23 4.61 13.84
C ASP A 261 23.26 5.84 14.77
N PRO A 262 23.09 7.08 14.25
CA PRO A 262 23.12 8.28 15.06
C PRO A 262 22.11 8.27 16.20
N GLN A 263 21.08 7.41 16.12
CA GLN A 263 20.12 7.19 17.20
C GLN A 263 20.72 6.40 18.40
N ASN A 264 21.81 5.69 18.18
CA ASN A 264 22.56 4.95 19.22
C ASN A 264 23.88 5.63 19.59
N THR A 265 24.33 6.63 18.81
CA THR A 265 25.58 7.37 19.02
C THR A 265 25.29 8.76 19.61
N ALA A 266 24.55 8.80 20.71
CA ALA A 266 24.31 10.02 21.44
C ALA A 266 25.65 10.73 21.78
N GLY A 267 25.86 11.91 21.16
CA GLY A 267 27.04 12.73 21.41
C GLY A 267 28.22 12.53 20.43
N MET A 268 28.15 11.67 19.41
CA MET A 268 29.18 11.64 18.37
C MET A 268 29.05 12.84 17.43
N ASP A 269 30.21 13.44 17.10
CA ASP A 269 30.30 14.50 16.12
C ASP A 269 29.85 13.97 14.74
N THR A 270 28.74 14.48 14.22
CA THR A 270 28.17 14.12 12.92
C THR A 270 29.20 14.32 11.79
N GLN A 271 30.14 15.25 11.95
CA GLN A 271 31.19 15.52 10.98
C GLN A 271 32.22 14.40 10.94
N LEU A 272 32.59 13.86 12.12
CA LEU A 272 33.48 12.70 12.20
C LEU A 272 32.86 11.48 11.51
N LEU A 273 31.57 11.23 11.79
CA LEU A 273 30.84 10.14 11.16
C LEU A 273 30.76 10.28 9.64
N LYS A 274 30.48 11.49 9.12
CA LYS A 274 30.52 11.78 7.68
C LYS A 274 31.89 11.49 7.09
N THR A 275 32.97 11.89 7.76
CA THR A 275 34.34 11.64 7.30
C THR A 275 34.66 10.15 7.23
N MET A 276 34.22 9.36 8.23
CA MET A 276 34.38 7.90 8.22
C MET A 276 33.60 7.24 7.09
N LEU A 277 32.38 7.65 6.87
CA LEU A 277 31.53 7.16 5.76
C LEU A 277 32.13 7.51 4.39
N ASP A 278 32.67 8.72 4.22
CA ASP A 278 33.35 9.13 2.99
C ASP A 278 34.61 8.30 2.71
N GLN A 279 35.34 7.88 3.76
CA GLN A 279 36.44 6.94 3.62
C GLN A 279 35.95 5.53 3.25
N GLY A 280 34.84 5.10 3.84
CA GLY A 280 34.16 3.83 3.50
C GLY A 280 33.75 3.79 2.03
N SER A 281 33.15 4.88 1.54
CA SER A 281 32.74 5.04 0.13
C SER A 281 33.95 4.93 -0.83
N ARG A 282 35.05 5.60 -0.52
CA ARG A 282 36.29 5.51 -1.33
C ARG A 282 36.84 4.08 -1.38
N ARG A 283 36.88 3.38 -0.23
CA ARG A 283 37.32 1.98 -0.17
C ARG A 283 36.37 1.01 -0.89
N ALA A 284 35.09 1.32 -0.95
CA ALA A 284 34.13 0.51 -1.72
C ALA A 284 34.48 0.49 -3.22
N ASN A 285 35.12 1.55 -3.76
CA ASN A 285 35.59 1.58 -5.15
C ASN A 285 36.69 0.54 -5.42
N GLU A 286 37.47 0.16 -4.41
CA GLU A 286 38.54 -0.85 -4.54
C GLU A 286 37.98 -2.27 -4.71
N LEU A 287 36.67 -2.46 -4.50
CA LEU A 287 35.97 -3.74 -4.59
C LEU A 287 35.31 -3.97 -5.95
N ALA A 288 35.66 -3.22 -6.99
CA ALA A 288 35.07 -3.31 -8.32
C ALA A 288 35.12 -4.73 -8.94
N GLU A 289 36.10 -5.55 -8.56
CA GLU A 289 36.21 -6.95 -8.97
C GLU A 289 35.27 -7.91 -8.19
N LYS A 290 34.64 -7.41 -7.12
CA LYS A 290 33.72 -8.17 -6.25
C LYS A 290 32.37 -7.47 -6.12
N PRO A 291 31.57 -7.41 -7.19
CA PRO A 291 30.37 -6.57 -7.28
C PRO A 291 29.32 -6.88 -6.21
N GLU A 292 29.18 -8.11 -5.77
CA GLU A 292 28.25 -8.48 -4.69
C GLU A 292 28.64 -7.88 -3.34
N ILE A 293 29.93 -7.85 -3.04
CA ILE A 293 30.44 -7.27 -1.80
C ILE A 293 30.37 -5.74 -1.87
N GLU A 294 30.77 -5.17 -3.02
CA GLU A 294 30.63 -3.73 -3.29
C GLU A 294 29.19 -3.29 -3.06
N ALA A 295 28.21 -3.98 -3.65
CA ALA A 295 26.80 -3.66 -3.54
C ALA A 295 26.27 -3.69 -2.10
N LYS A 296 26.64 -4.71 -1.32
CA LYS A 296 26.23 -4.82 0.09
C LYS A 296 26.82 -3.71 0.95
N ILE A 297 28.09 -3.37 0.73
CA ILE A 297 28.75 -2.28 1.46
C ILE A 297 28.12 -0.94 1.09
N ARG A 298 27.86 -0.67 -0.21
CA ARG A 298 27.22 0.56 -0.66
C ARG A 298 25.78 0.68 -0.17
N LEU A 299 25.03 -0.45 -0.10
CA LEU A 299 23.71 -0.45 0.52
C LEU A 299 23.77 0.00 1.98
N CYS A 300 24.72 -0.54 2.76
CA CYS A 300 24.94 -0.11 4.13
C CYS A 300 25.35 1.36 4.25
N LEU A 301 26.27 1.82 3.40
CA LEU A 301 26.69 3.21 3.36
C LEU A 301 25.49 4.12 3.05
N GLY A 302 24.70 3.79 2.03
CA GLY A 302 23.48 4.53 1.66
C GLY A 302 22.47 4.61 2.79
N GLN A 303 22.19 3.49 3.46
CA GLN A 303 21.31 3.45 4.63
C GLN A 303 21.84 4.34 5.77
N THR A 304 23.15 4.30 6.02
CA THR A 304 23.76 5.10 7.08
C THR A 304 23.76 6.58 6.72
N TYR A 305 24.12 6.96 5.49
CA TYR A 305 24.01 8.35 5.02
C TYR A 305 22.58 8.89 5.12
N ARG A 306 21.57 8.09 4.74
CA ARG A 306 20.16 8.46 4.91
C ARG A 306 19.79 8.67 6.38
N SER A 307 20.29 7.81 7.28
CA SER A 307 19.99 7.92 8.72
C SER A 307 20.54 9.20 9.34
N ILE A 308 21.66 9.72 8.84
CA ILE A 308 22.25 11.01 9.24
C ILE A 308 21.77 12.20 8.38
N ARG A 309 20.72 12.00 7.59
CA ARG A 309 20.13 13.02 6.70
C ARG A 309 21.08 13.56 5.61
N SER A 310 22.11 12.80 5.24
CA SER A 310 22.98 13.10 4.10
C SER A 310 22.42 12.45 2.83
N CYS A 311 21.23 12.90 2.41
CA CYS A 311 20.41 12.25 1.39
C CYS A 311 21.10 12.18 0.02
N GLU A 312 21.78 13.24 -0.41
CA GLU A 312 22.52 13.29 -1.69
C GLU A 312 23.61 12.20 -1.76
N LYS A 313 24.36 12.01 -0.66
CA LYS A 313 25.40 10.96 -0.60
C LYS A 313 24.77 9.57 -0.52
N ALA A 314 23.63 9.44 0.17
CA ALA A 314 22.88 8.19 0.21
C ALA A 314 22.42 7.78 -1.19
N GLU A 315 21.91 8.71 -1.98
CA GLU A 315 21.46 8.50 -3.36
C GLU A 315 22.59 7.96 -4.24
N ILE A 316 23.75 8.63 -4.24
CA ILE A 316 24.93 8.21 -5.00
C ILE A 316 25.34 6.76 -4.71
N GLU A 317 25.40 6.39 -3.41
CA GLU A 317 25.79 5.04 -3.02
C GLU A 317 24.75 3.99 -3.43
N LEU A 318 23.47 4.31 -3.29
CA LEU A 318 22.38 3.40 -3.58
C LEU A 318 22.15 3.25 -5.10
N GLU A 319 22.29 4.31 -5.89
CA GLU A 319 22.26 4.23 -7.36
C GLU A 319 23.38 3.34 -7.89
N ARG A 320 24.56 3.44 -7.29
CA ARG A 320 25.67 2.55 -7.63
C ARG A 320 25.32 1.08 -7.37
N VAL A 321 24.56 0.78 -6.31
CA VAL A 321 24.04 -0.59 -6.10
C VAL A 321 23.16 -1.02 -7.26
N LEU A 322 22.24 -0.18 -7.73
CA LEU A 322 21.38 -0.50 -8.87
C LEU A 322 22.17 -0.72 -10.16
N THR A 323 23.21 0.08 -10.41
CA THR A 323 24.07 -0.08 -11.60
C THR A 323 24.87 -1.37 -11.58
N LEU A 324 25.33 -1.84 -10.41
CA LEU A 324 26.03 -3.12 -10.25
C LEU A 324 25.14 -4.32 -10.58
N TYR A 325 23.82 -4.20 -10.39
CA TYR A 325 22.83 -5.26 -10.66
C TYR A 325 22.15 -5.15 -12.04
N HIS A 326 22.61 -4.31 -12.93
CA HIS A 326 22.08 -4.21 -14.31
C HIS A 326 22.43 -5.44 -15.17
N ARG A 327 23.43 -6.23 -14.77
CA ARG A 327 23.81 -7.47 -15.47
C ARG A 327 22.92 -8.64 -15.00
N PRO A 328 22.25 -9.38 -15.92
CA PRO A 328 21.29 -10.42 -15.54
C PRO A 328 21.89 -11.63 -14.82
N ASP A 329 23.21 -11.76 -14.81
CA ASP A 329 23.89 -12.98 -14.38
C ASP A 329 24.29 -13.02 -12.88
N HIS A 330 24.07 -11.94 -12.12
CA HIS A 330 24.50 -11.85 -10.72
C HIS A 330 23.36 -11.38 -9.82
N LEU A 331 22.58 -12.32 -9.36
CA LEU A 331 21.30 -12.12 -8.73
C LEU A 331 21.36 -12.24 -7.22
N ASN A 332 21.54 -11.13 -6.54
CA ASN A 332 20.86 -10.98 -5.27
C ASN A 332 19.67 -10.02 -5.42
N LEU A 333 18.54 -10.55 -5.92
CA LEU A 333 17.29 -9.79 -6.10
C LEU A 333 16.92 -9.03 -4.82
N THR A 334 17.15 -9.62 -3.66
CA THR A 334 16.88 -9.01 -2.34
C THR A 334 17.65 -7.71 -2.14
N THR A 335 18.97 -7.68 -2.41
CA THR A 335 19.80 -6.48 -2.25
C THR A 335 19.34 -5.35 -3.19
N ARG A 336 18.98 -5.69 -4.43
CA ARG A 336 18.45 -4.72 -5.39
C ARG A 336 17.11 -4.13 -4.92
N LEU A 337 16.18 -4.96 -4.47
CA LEU A 337 14.89 -4.51 -3.95
C LEU A 337 15.04 -3.68 -2.67
N GLN A 338 16.03 -3.99 -1.83
CA GLN A 338 16.36 -3.16 -0.68
C GLN A 338 16.91 -1.79 -1.11
N ALA A 339 17.83 -1.74 -2.08
CA ALA A 339 18.36 -0.48 -2.60
C ALA A 339 17.24 0.38 -3.22
N MET A 340 16.33 -0.19 -4.00
CA MET A 340 15.17 0.53 -4.53
C MET A 340 14.31 1.14 -3.42
N ASN A 341 14.06 0.39 -2.35
CA ASN A 341 13.32 0.89 -1.18
C ASN A 341 14.03 2.07 -0.53
N GLU A 342 15.33 1.97 -0.34
CA GLU A 342 16.12 3.04 0.29
C GLU A 342 16.19 4.29 -0.58
N ILE A 343 16.36 4.15 -1.90
CA ILE A 343 16.34 5.28 -2.85
C ILE A 343 14.98 5.98 -2.83
N ALA A 344 13.89 5.22 -2.88
CA ALA A 344 12.55 5.81 -2.81
C ALA A 344 12.33 6.60 -1.51
N MET A 345 12.89 6.12 -0.39
CA MET A 345 12.84 6.85 0.88
C MET A 345 13.82 8.03 0.95
N VAL A 346 14.90 8.02 0.16
CA VAL A 346 15.77 9.19 -0.05
C VAL A 346 15.01 10.25 -0.85
N HIS A 347 14.34 9.88 -1.93
CA HIS A 347 13.50 10.77 -2.71
C HIS A 347 12.36 11.37 -1.85
N GLU A 348 11.69 10.55 -0.99
CA GLU A 348 10.70 11.07 -0.03
C GLU A 348 11.31 12.14 0.90
N ALA A 349 12.51 11.87 1.44
CA ALA A 349 13.19 12.81 2.34
C ALA A 349 13.64 14.10 1.63
N LEU A 350 13.95 14.03 0.35
CA LEU A 350 14.31 15.18 -0.50
C LEU A 350 13.09 15.95 -1.02
N GLY A 351 11.87 15.36 -0.88
CA GLY A 351 10.63 15.92 -1.42
C GLY A 351 10.35 15.56 -2.89
N ASN A 352 11.14 14.68 -3.49
CA ASN A 352 11.00 14.21 -4.87
C ASN A 352 9.92 13.09 -4.92
N TYR A 353 8.68 13.46 -4.66
CA TYR A 353 7.59 12.48 -4.54
C TYR A 353 7.19 11.86 -5.88
N VAL A 354 7.38 12.57 -6.98
CA VAL A 354 7.09 12.12 -8.35
C VAL A 354 7.93 10.90 -8.72
N GLU A 355 9.17 10.85 -8.25
CA GLU A 355 10.09 9.74 -8.45
C GLU A 355 9.86 8.62 -7.41
N ALA A 356 9.54 9.00 -6.16
CA ALA A 356 9.35 8.04 -5.07
C ALA A 356 8.11 7.16 -5.26
N GLU A 357 6.99 7.73 -5.70
CA GLU A 357 5.70 7.02 -5.84
C GLU A 357 5.81 5.82 -6.81
N PRO A 358 6.17 5.99 -8.11
CA PRO A 358 6.23 4.88 -9.05
C PRO A 358 7.28 3.84 -8.67
N MET A 359 8.39 4.26 -8.05
CA MET A 359 9.43 3.34 -7.58
C MET A 359 8.92 2.42 -6.47
N LEU A 360 8.14 2.95 -5.52
CA LEU A 360 7.53 2.15 -4.45
C LEU A 360 6.40 1.26 -4.96
N GLU A 361 5.63 1.69 -5.94
CA GLU A 361 4.59 0.87 -6.58
C GLU A 361 5.19 -0.32 -7.32
N GLU A 362 6.23 -0.09 -8.12
CA GLU A 362 6.99 -1.15 -8.79
C GLU A 362 7.61 -2.12 -7.77
N LEU A 363 8.22 -1.58 -6.72
CA LEU A 363 8.82 -2.37 -5.65
C LEU A 363 7.78 -3.23 -4.94
N LEU A 364 6.61 -2.67 -4.63
CA LEU A 364 5.49 -3.38 -4.00
C LEU A 364 5.02 -4.54 -4.87
N GLN A 365 4.85 -4.30 -6.18
CA GLN A 365 4.47 -5.34 -7.12
C GLN A 365 5.50 -6.48 -7.17
N ARG A 366 6.79 -6.15 -7.31
CA ARG A 366 7.89 -7.13 -7.38
C ARG A 366 8.02 -7.94 -6.09
N ARG A 367 7.97 -7.27 -4.92
CA ARG A 367 8.02 -7.93 -3.60
C ARG A 367 6.80 -8.82 -3.38
N THR A 368 5.61 -8.39 -3.75
CA THR A 368 4.39 -9.19 -3.62
C THR A 368 4.45 -10.46 -4.47
N GLN A 369 4.96 -10.37 -5.70
CA GLN A 369 5.13 -11.52 -6.60
C GLN A 369 6.16 -12.52 -6.08
N SER A 370 7.26 -12.05 -5.48
CA SER A 370 8.37 -12.91 -5.05
C SER A 370 8.21 -13.46 -3.65
N LEU A 371 7.59 -12.71 -2.73
CA LEU A 371 7.56 -13.02 -1.30
C LEU A 371 6.15 -13.29 -0.76
N GLY A 372 5.10 -12.94 -1.52
CA GLY A 372 3.71 -13.02 -1.08
C GLY A 372 3.28 -11.81 -0.24
N THR A 373 1.97 -11.58 -0.16
CA THR A 373 1.35 -10.40 0.46
C THR A 373 1.65 -10.22 1.95
N ASN A 374 1.88 -11.32 2.68
CA ASN A 374 2.07 -11.31 4.13
C ASN A 374 3.54 -11.16 4.56
N HIS A 375 4.47 -10.99 3.60
CA HIS A 375 5.89 -10.84 3.94
C HIS A 375 6.18 -9.48 4.55
N ASN A 376 7.10 -9.41 5.52
CA ASN A 376 7.46 -8.17 6.21
C ASN A 376 7.90 -7.06 5.25
N ASP A 377 8.70 -7.39 4.24
CA ASP A 377 9.19 -6.42 3.27
C ASP A 377 8.08 -5.84 2.39
N VAL A 378 7.01 -6.63 2.13
CA VAL A 378 5.81 -6.14 1.42
C VAL A 378 5.06 -5.15 2.28
N ILE A 379 4.83 -5.49 3.55
CA ILE A 379 4.16 -4.61 4.52
C ILE A 379 4.97 -3.32 4.73
N ASP A 380 6.30 -3.43 4.83
CA ASP A 380 7.18 -2.26 4.95
C ASP A 380 7.07 -1.33 3.74
N THR A 381 7.02 -1.90 2.52
CA THR A 381 6.81 -1.12 1.29
C THR A 381 5.44 -0.43 1.26
N GLN A 382 4.38 -1.11 1.72
CA GLN A 382 3.05 -0.52 1.83
C GLN A 382 3.04 0.67 2.80
N ILE A 383 3.73 0.56 3.94
CA ILE A 383 3.87 1.66 4.89
C ILE A 383 4.67 2.82 4.27
N ASN A 384 5.75 2.54 3.53
CA ASN A 384 6.53 3.56 2.83
C ASN A 384 5.69 4.28 1.77
N LEU A 385 4.92 3.52 0.99
CA LEU A 385 4.01 4.08 -0.02
C LEU A 385 2.91 4.94 0.63
N SER A 386 2.39 4.55 1.81
CA SER A 386 1.42 5.36 2.54
C SER A 386 2.02 6.70 3.00
N ILE A 387 3.32 6.74 3.36
CA ILE A 387 4.02 7.98 3.68
C ILE A 387 4.04 8.91 2.47
N VAL A 388 4.44 8.40 1.30
CA VAL A 388 4.49 9.18 0.05
C VAL A 388 3.10 9.66 -0.33
N TYR A 389 2.07 8.80 -0.32
CA TYR A 389 0.68 9.20 -0.59
C TYR A 389 0.20 10.31 0.34
N ARG A 390 0.50 10.25 1.64
CA ARG A 390 0.16 11.33 2.56
C ARG A 390 0.88 12.64 2.21
N ARG A 391 2.15 12.58 1.82
CA ARG A 391 2.95 13.75 1.43
C ARG A 391 2.40 14.47 0.20
N ILE A 392 1.89 13.72 -0.77
CA ILE A 392 1.30 14.27 -2.00
C ILE A 392 -0.21 14.56 -1.89
N GLY A 393 -0.80 14.38 -0.69
CA GLY A 393 -2.21 14.66 -0.45
C GLY A 393 -3.19 13.55 -0.84
N LYS A 394 -2.74 12.40 -1.34
CA LYS A 394 -3.59 11.22 -1.65
C LYS A 394 -4.01 10.49 -0.36
N LEU A 395 -4.74 11.19 0.52
CA LEU A 395 -5.00 10.76 1.89
C LEU A 395 -5.82 9.47 1.99
N GLU A 396 -6.81 9.28 1.14
CA GLU A 396 -7.62 8.06 1.09
C GLU A 396 -6.79 6.83 0.73
N GLN A 397 -5.91 6.95 -0.28
CA GLN A 397 -5.01 5.87 -0.68
C GLN A 397 -3.99 5.56 0.42
N ALA A 398 -3.48 6.59 1.11
CA ALA A 398 -2.58 6.44 2.25
C ALA A 398 -3.26 5.68 3.39
N GLU A 399 -4.50 6.05 3.76
CA GLU A 399 -5.29 5.40 4.81
C GLU A 399 -5.57 3.93 4.46
N ASN A 400 -5.99 3.65 3.23
CA ASN A 400 -6.26 2.30 2.76
C ASN A 400 -5.00 1.40 2.82
N ARG A 401 -3.85 1.88 2.36
CA ARG A 401 -2.59 1.11 2.43
C ARG A 401 -2.15 0.86 3.86
N CYS A 402 -2.24 1.88 4.72
CA CYS A 402 -1.82 1.77 6.11
C CYS A 402 -2.74 0.86 6.92
N THR A 403 -4.06 0.91 6.72
CA THR A 403 -5.03 0.02 7.37
C THR A 403 -4.90 -1.43 6.92
N GLN A 404 -4.63 -1.68 5.63
CA GLN A 404 -4.29 -3.01 5.13
C GLN A 404 -3.03 -3.56 5.81
N SER A 405 -1.98 -2.74 5.90
CA SER A 405 -0.73 -3.12 6.60
C SER A 405 -0.98 -3.43 8.07
N LEU A 406 -1.81 -2.63 8.74
CA LEU A 406 -2.16 -2.83 10.14
C LEU A 406 -2.94 -4.14 10.35
N SER A 407 -3.88 -4.47 9.46
CA SER A 407 -4.61 -5.75 9.49
C SER A 407 -3.66 -6.94 9.35
N LEU A 408 -2.77 -6.91 8.35
CA LEU A 408 -1.79 -7.99 8.12
C LEU A 408 -0.86 -8.19 9.33
N LEU A 409 -0.42 -7.09 9.96
CA LEU A 409 0.43 -7.17 11.16
C LEU A 409 -0.31 -7.76 12.36
N ASN A 410 -1.60 -7.45 12.53
CA ASN A 410 -2.44 -8.04 13.58
C ASN A 410 -2.72 -9.53 13.32
N ASP A 411 -2.97 -9.92 12.07
CA ASP A 411 -3.20 -11.32 11.68
C ASP A 411 -1.96 -12.21 11.93
N GLN A 412 -0.77 -11.61 11.91
CA GLN A 412 0.49 -12.28 12.27
C GLN A 412 0.66 -12.49 13.78
N ASN A 413 -0.32 -12.13 14.62
CA ASN A 413 -0.27 -12.23 16.09
C ASN A 413 0.98 -11.60 16.72
N ARG A 414 1.42 -10.44 16.18
CA ARG A 414 2.58 -9.71 16.70
C ARG A 414 2.30 -9.14 18.08
N THR A 415 3.36 -9.00 18.86
CA THR A 415 3.25 -8.32 20.15
C THR A 415 2.82 -6.86 19.94
N GLN A 416 2.06 -6.33 20.87
CA GLN A 416 1.51 -4.97 20.77
C GLN A 416 2.58 -3.87 20.73
N ASP A 417 3.81 -4.21 21.09
CA ASP A 417 5.00 -3.35 21.09
C ASP A 417 5.96 -3.63 19.92
N ASP A 418 5.52 -4.44 18.91
CA ASP A 418 6.30 -4.72 17.71
C ASP A 418 6.70 -3.42 17.00
N PRO A 419 7.98 -3.24 16.63
CA PRO A 419 8.46 -2.00 16.02
C PRO A 419 7.76 -1.62 14.71
N MET A 420 7.41 -2.62 13.88
CA MET A 420 6.73 -2.39 12.60
C MET A 420 5.26 -2.01 12.82
N LEU A 421 4.59 -2.67 13.78
CA LEU A 421 3.24 -2.32 14.19
C LEU A 421 3.19 -0.87 14.72
N LEU A 422 4.11 -0.51 15.61
CA LEU A 422 4.22 0.86 16.13
C LEU A 422 4.51 1.90 15.05
N ARG A 423 5.30 1.53 14.02
CA ARG A 423 5.57 2.40 12.86
C ARG A 423 4.31 2.61 12.02
N CYS A 424 3.60 1.54 11.70
CA CYS A 424 2.33 1.59 10.97
C CYS A 424 1.29 2.44 11.70
N MET A 425 1.09 2.22 13.01
CA MET A 425 0.18 3.01 13.84
C MET A 425 0.58 4.50 13.90
N THR A 426 1.88 4.80 13.94
CA THR A 426 2.38 6.19 13.92
C THR A 426 2.03 6.87 12.61
N GLU A 427 2.23 6.18 11.48
CA GLU A 427 1.90 6.76 10.17
C GLU A 427 0.40 6.92 9.97
N LEU A 428 -0.40 5.94 10.42
CA LEU A 428 -1.86 6.06 10.40
C LEU A 428 -2.35 7.25 11.25
N SER A 429 -1.71 7.52 12.40
CA SER A 429 -2.02 8.71 13.21
C SER A 429 -1.76 10.00 12.43
N LYS A 430 -0.65 10.08 11.67
CA LYS A 430 -0.33 11.24 10.83
C LYS A 430 -1.30 11.40 9.66
N ILE A 431 -1.74 10.29 9.08
CA ILE A 431 -2.74 10.28 8.00
C ILE A 431 -4.08 10.81 8.56
N TYR A 432 -4.52 10.34 9.72
CA TYR A 432 -5.73 10.85 10.37
C TYR A 432 -5.63 12.34 10.70
N LEU A 433 -4.44 12.79 11.16
CA LEU A 433 -4.21 14.21 11.43
C LEU A 433 -4.29 15.07 10.16
N ALA A 434 -3.77 14.55 9.03
CA ALA A 434 -3.84 15.20 7.72
C ALA A 434 -5.25 15.19 7.14
N SER A 435 -6.07 14.15 7.44
CA SER A 435 -7.47 14.03 7.05
C SER A 435 -8.45 14.73 7.99
N ASP A 436 -7.95 15.56 8.90
CA ASP A 436 -8.71 16.27 9.95
C ASP A 436 -9.51 15.37 10.90
N LYS A 437 -9.19 14.06 10.94
CA LYS A 437 -9.75 13.08 11.90
C LYS A 437 -9.01 13.16 13.24
N VAL A 438 -8.98 14.35 13.85
CA VAL A 438 -8.03 14.69 14.94
C VAL A 438 -8.22 13.83 16.19
N LEU A 439 -9.46 13.51 16.59
CA LEU A 439 -9.73 12.67 17.77
C LEU A 439 -9.21 11.23 17.58
N GLN A 440 -9.35 10.68 16.37
CA GLN A 440 -8.85 9.34 16.05
C GLN A 440 -7.31 9.35 16.02
N ALA A 441 -6.72 10.41 15.45
CA ALA A 441 -5.28 10.62 15.44
C ALA A 441 -4.70 10.68 16.85
N GLU A 442 -5.33 11.45 17.76
CA GLU A 442 -4.88 11.63 19.16
C GLU A 442 -4.93 10.29 19.91
N SER A 443 -6.06 9.58 19.85
CA SER A 443 -6.21 8.29 20.52
C SER A 443 -5.14 7.29 20.07
N LEU A 444 -4.91 7.19 18.76
CA LEU A 444 -3.91 6.28 18.19
C LEU A 444 -2.48 6.73 18.51
N ALA A 445 -2.17 8.02 18.42
CA ALA A 445 -0.86 8.59 18.76
C ALA A 445 -0.50 8.38 20.24
N ARG A 446 -1.45 8.60 21.15
CA ARG A 446 -1.28 8.35 22.58
C ARG A 446 -0.97 6.89 22.87
N ASN A 447 -1.76 5.98 22.32
CA ASN A 447 -1.55 4.54 22.47
C ASN A 447 -0.16 4.12 21.93
N THR A 448 0.21 4.62 20.76
CA THR A 448 1.50 4.32 20.12
C THR A 448 2.67 4.88 20.91
N PHE A 449 2.55 6.09 21.45
CA PHE A 449 3.56 6.72 22.29
C PHE A 449 3.78 5.94 23.60
N GLU A 450 2.71 5.57 24.31
CA GLU A 450 2.82 4.80 25.56
C GLU A 450 3.44 3.43 25.33
N ARG A 451 3.03 2.68 24.33
CA ARG A 451 3.64 1.39 23.96
C ARG A 451 5.11 1.55 23.60
N SER A 452 5.45 2.60 22.85
CA SER A 452 6.84 2.89 22.50
C SER A 452 7.70 3.21 23.73
N ARG A 453 7.15 3.93 24.70
CA ARG A 453 7.83 4.22 26.00
C ARG A 453 8.10 2.95 26.80
N LEU A 454 7.17 2.02 26.81
CA LEU A 454 7.33 0.73 27.48
C LEU A 454 8.41 -0.12 26.78
N ARG A 455 8.44 -0.12 25.45
CA ARG A 455 9.37 -0.92 24.67
C ARG A 455 10.80 -0.39 24.64
N PHE A 456 10.95 0.91 24.37
CA PHE A 456 12.26 1.52 24.10
C PHE A 456 12.75 2.40 25.24
N GLY A 457 11.88 2.76 26.19
CA GLY A 457 12.18 3.71 27.25
C GLY A 457 11.63 5.11 26.95
N ALA A 458 11.42 5.89 28.04
CA ALA A 458 10.76 7.20 27.97
C ALA A 458 11.60 8.27 27.25
N ASN A 459 12.91 8.19 27.34
CA ASN A 459 13.86 9.16 26.77
C ASN A 459 14.51 8.65 25.45
N ASN A 460 14.05 7.50 24.94
CA ASN A 460 14.56 6.99 23.67
C ASN A 460 14.06 7.84 22.51
N PRO A 461 14.92 8.25 21.56
CA PRO A 461 14.53 9.07 20.42
C PRO A 461 13.35 8.50 19.61
N LYS A 462 13.26 7.15 19.49
CA LYS A 462 12.13 6.49 18.80
C LYS A 462 10.81 6.74 19.53
N SER A 463 10.80 6.75 20.87
CA SER A 463 9.61 7.05 21.66
C SER A 463 9.26 8.53 21.57
N LEU A 464 10.26 9.41 21.70
CA LEU A 464 10.08 10.85 21.66
C LEU A 464 9.53 11.34 20.33
N ARG A 465 10.01 10.76 19.21
CA ARG A 465 9.49 11.06 17.86
C ARG A 465 8.00 10.68 17.69
N ARG A 466 7.54 9.59 18.36
CA ARG A 466 6.11 9.25 18.41
C ARG A 466 5.32 10.21 19.28
N GLY A 467 5.95 10.70 20.35
CA GLY A 467 5.39 11.75 21.20
C GLY A 467 5.16 13.07 20.46
N GLN A 468 5.99 13.43 19.47
CA GLN A 468 5.78 14.62 18.65
C GLN A 468 4.44 14.55 17.89
N VAL A 469 4.05 13.39 17.35
CA VAL A 469 2.74 13.24 16.69
C VAL A 469 1.59 13.50 17.67
N LEU A 470 1.74 13.05 18.91
CA LEU A 470 0.75 13.37 19.96
C LEU A 470 0.72 14.87 20.28
N VAL A 471 1.87 15.54 20.30
CA VAL A 471 1.94 17.02 20.48
C VAL A 471 1.18 17.74 19.37
N GLU A 472 1.37 17.34 18.11
CA GLU A 472 0.65 17.89 16.97
C GLU A 472 -0.87 17.68 17.08
N CYS A 473 -1.31 16.49 17.49
CA CYS A 473 -2.73 16.21 17.74
C CYS A 473 -3.31 17.08 18.85
N LEU A 474 -2.59 17.22 19.97
CA LEU A 474 -3.00 18.07 21.09
C LEU A 474 -3.09 19.55 20.70
N GLY A 475 -2.14 20.01 19.88
CA GLY A 475 -2.16 21.36 19.31
C GLY A 475 -3.40 21.63 18.47
N LYS A 476 -3.73 20.71 17.56
CA LYS A 476 -4.94 20.77 16.72
C LYS A 476 -6.24 20.73 17.53
N LEU A 477 -6.25 20.00 18.66
CA LEU A 477 -7.40 19.94 19.59
C LEU A 477 -7.51 21.18 20.50
N GLY A 478 -6.61 22.14 20.39
CA GLY A 478 -6.58 23.33 21.27
C GLY A 478 -6.13 23.04 22.71
N ARG A 479 -5.63 21.82 23.00
CA ARG A 479 -5.08 21.44 24.31
C ARG A 479 -3.63 21.91 24.45
N LEU A 480 -3.44 23.22 24.36
CA LEU A 480 -2.13 23.85 24.20
C LEU A 480 -1.23 23.70 25.43
N ASP A 481 -1.78 23.62 26.66
CA ASP A 481 -1.01 23.40 27.88
C ASP A 481 -0.40 21.99 27.93
N ASP A 482 -1.19 20.98 27.59
CA ASP A 482 -0.74 19.60 27.52
C ASP A 482 0.32 19.44 26.42
N ALA A 483 0.07 20.04 25.25
CA ALA A 483 1.00 20.04 24.11
C ALA A 483 2.34 20.67 24.49
N GLN A 484 2.33 21.83 25.14
CA GLN A 484 3.52 22.55 25.56
C GLN A 484 4.33 21.75 26.59
N THR A 485 3.64 21.20 27.62
CA THR A 485 4.29 20.42 28.67
C THR A 485 4.99 19.16 28.05
N LEU A 486 4.31 18.46 27.16
CA LEU A 486 4.86 17.31 26.50
C LEU A 486 6.00 17.70 25.54
N SER A 487 5.85 18.78 24.78
CA SER A 487 6.85 19.27 23.83
C SER A 487 8.14 19.71 24.54
N ASN A 488 8.04 20.48 25.63
CA ASN A 488 9.20 20.88 26.45
C ASN A 488 9.99 19.66 26.94
N ARG A 489 9.29 18.63 27.42
CA ARG A 489 9.93 17.38 27.85
C ARG A 489 10.61 16.66 26.68
N ILE A 490 9.97 16.61 25.51
CA ILE A 490 10.55 15.97 24.32
C ILE A 490 11.79 16.71 23.87
N VAL A 491 11.74 18.04 23.77
CA VAL A 491 12.88 18.88 23.35
C VAL A 491 14.06 18.68 24.29
N SER A 492 13.87 18.82 25.61
CA SER A 492 14.96 18.65 26.58
C SER A 492 15.57 17.23 26.55
N SER A 493 14.73 16.21 26.39
CA SER A 493 15.21 14.83 26.29
C SER A 493 15.98 14.57 24.99
N LEU A 494 15.53 15.13 23.86
CA LEU A 494 16.24 15.01 22.56
C LEU A 494 17.54 15.82 22.55
N GLN A 495 17.55 17.03 23.13
CA GLN A 495 18.78 17.81 23.29
C GLN A 495 19.84 17.06 24.09
N THR A 496 19.43 16.39 25.17
CA THR A 496 20.34 15.58 25.99
C THR A 496 20.83 14.33 25.26
N ALA A 497 19.93 13.67 24.51
CA ALA A 497 20.25 12.39 23.86
C ALA A 497 21.00 12.54 22.53
N LEU A 498 20.67 13.54 21.74
CA LEU A 498 21.13 13.70 20.36
C LEU A 498 21.89 15.01 20.09
N GLY A 499 21.83 15.97 21.03
CA GLY A 499 22.37 17.31 20.83
C GLY A 499 21.37 18.30 20.23
N GLN A 500 21.71 19.61 20.31
CA GLN A 500 20.82 20.69 19.89
C GLN A 500 20.63 20.73 18.37
N SER A 501 21.68 20.47 17.59
CA SER A 501 21.66 20.55 16.13
C SER A 501 21.14 19.29 15.43
N HIS A 502 20.71 18.27 16.20
CA HIS A 502 20.19 17.05 15.59
C HIS A 502 18.82 17.29 14.93
N PRO A 503 18.55 16.77 13.71
CA PRO A 503 17.29 16.99 13.01
C PRO A 503 16.02 16.70 13.83
N ASP A 504 16.01 15.61 14.61
CA ASP A 504 14.87 15.28 15.47
C ASP A 504 14.67 16.33 16.60
N THR A 505 15.77 16.87 17.13
CA THR A 505 15.71 17.94 18.14
C THR A 505 15.14 19.22 17.53
N LEU A 506 15.63 19.59 16.34
CA LEU A 506 15.17 20.77 15.61
C LEU A 506 13.68 20.63 15.22
N GLY A 507 13.23 19.44 14.78
CA GLY A 507 11.82 19.19 14.52
C GLY A 507 10.92 19.26 15.76
N ALA A 508 11.44 18.87 16.94
CA ALA A 508 10.71 19.04 18.21
C ALA A 508 10.63 20.51 18.62
N MET A 509 11.67 21.29 18.38
CA MET A 509 11.68 22.74 18.60
C MET A 509 10.67 23.45 17.68
N ASP A 510 10.54 23.04 16.39
CA ASP A 510 9.47 23.54 15.51
C ASP A 510 8.08 23.30 16.10
N SER A 511 7.85 22.09 16.64
CA SER A 511 6.55 21.77 17.27
C SER A 511 6.29 22.69 18.46
N LEU A 512 7.31 23.05 19.23
CA LEU A 512 7.18 23.99 20.35
C LEU A 512 6.87 25.42 19.87
N ALA A 513 7.54 25.89 18.82
CA ALA A 513 7.28 27.20 18.19
C ALA A 513 5.86 27.25 17.59
N ASN A 514 5.40 26.14 16.98
CA ASN A 514 4.01 26.03 16.50
C ASN A 514 2.99 26.17 17.64
N ILE A 515 3.28 25.64 18.83
CA ILE A 515 2.40 25.78 20.00
C ILE A 515 2.36 27.25 20.50
N ALA A 516 3.51 27.95 20.53
CA ALA A 516 3.56 29.36 20.83
C ALA A 516 2.73 30.19 19.84
N ALA A 517 2.83 29.88 18.55
CA ALA A 517 2.02 30.51 17.52
C ALA A 517 0.51 30.21 17.69
N ALA A 518 0.15 28.98 18.04
CA ALA A 518 -1.24 28.60 18.31
C ALA A 518 -1.82 29.28 19.54
N ARG A 519 -0.97 29.66 20.52
CA ARG A 519 -1.33 30.51 21.68
C ARG A 519 -1.44 31.99 21.35
N SER A 520 -1.18 32.34 20.07
CA SER A 520 -1.06 33.74 19.64
C SER A 520 0.11 34.50 20.26
N ASP A 521 1.08 33.81 20.84
CA ASP A 521 2.35 34.41 21.30
C ASP A 521 3.33 34.46 20.11
N PHE A 522 2.99 35.32 19.15
CA PHE A 522 3.72 35.42 17.90
C PHE A 522 5.16 35.95 18.10
N SER A 523 5.40 36.76 19.13
CA SER A 523 6.74 37.26 19.43
C SER A 523 7.67 36.15 19.88
N LEU A 524 7.21 35.27 20.79
CA LEU A 524 7.96 34.11 21.23
C LEU A 524 8.15 33.11 20.08
N ALA A 525 7.09 32.88 19.30
CA ALA A 525 7.17 31.99 18.13
C ALA A 525 8.21 32.47 17.12
N LEU A 526 8.27 33.77 16.84
CA LEU A 526 9.26 34.37 15.95
C LEU A 526 10.68 34.15 16.44
N GLU A 527 10.95 34.45 17.72
CA GLU A 527 12.26 34.25 18.32
C GLU A 527 12.71 32.79 18.20
N GLN A 528 11.82 31.85 18.54
CA GLN A 528 12.11 30.42 18.41
C GLN A 528 12.37 29.99 16.98
N TYR A 529 11.54 30.41 16.01
CA TYR A 529 11.75 30.03 14.61
C TYR A 529 13.04 30.60 14.02
N LEU A 530 13.44 31.82 14.38
CA LEU A 530 14.70 32.40 13.92
C LEU A 530 15.92 31.62 14.46
N GLU A 531 15.88 31.20 15.73
CA GLU A 531 16.91 30.34 16.31
C GLU A 531 16.96 28.98 15.58
N ILE A 532 15.79 28.34 15.40
CA ILE A 532 15.68 27.04 14.73
C ILE A 532 16.16 27.15 13.29
N LEU A 533 15.79 28.20 12.57
CA LEU A 533 16.19 28.42 11.19
C LEU A 533 17.71 28.49 11.07
N LYS A 534 18.37 29.27 11.92
CA LYS A 534 19.83 29.36 11.97
C LYS A 534 20.48 28.00 12.22
N LEU A 535 19.97 27.21 13.16
CA LEU A 535 20.48 25.88 13.46
C LEU A 535 20.25 24.91 12.32
N LYS A 536 19.09 24.95 11.65
CA LYS A 536 18.79 24.11 10.48
C LYS A 536 19.64 24.47 9.27
N GLU A 537 19.87 25.74 8.99
CA GLU A 537 20.76 26.16 7.91
C GLU A 537 22.19 25.64 8.12
N GLN A 538 22.68 25.64 9.35
CA GLN A 538 23.99 25.07 9.67
C GLN A 538 24.04 23.54 9.62
N ALA A 539 23.00 22.86 10.07
CA ALA A 539 22.99 21.39 10.20
C ALA A 539 22.55 20.68 8.91
N LEU A 540 21.55 21.21 8.22
CA LEU A 540 20.91 20.60 7.06
C LEU A 540 21.20 21.34 5.75
N GLY A 541 21.56 22.62 5.83
CA GLY A 541 21.71 23.50 4.67
C GLY A 541 20.46 24.32 4.37
N SER A 542 20.65 25.43 3.64
CA SER A 542 19.57 26.37 3.31
C SER A 542 18.50 25.81 2.36
N MET A 543 18.85 24.78 1.57
CA MET A 543 17.97 24.17 0.56
C MET A 543 17.24 22.93 1.08
N HIS A 544 17.46 22.55 2.36
CA HIS A 544 16.80 21.38 2.90
C HIS A 544 15.30 21.64 3.11
N PRO A 545 14.38 20.67 2.80
CA PRO A 545 12.94 20.86 2.93
C PRO A 545 12.51 21.33 4.31
N GLU A 546 13.08 20.77 5.38
CA GLU A 546 12.77 21.17 6.75
C GLU A 546 13.22 22.62 7.08
N THR A 547 14.34 23.09 6.47
CA THR A 547 14.78 24.47 6.59
C THR A 547 13.82 25.41 5.88
N LEU A 548 13.38 25.05 4.67
CA LEU A 548 12.41 25.82 3.89
C LEU A 548 11.05 25.90 4.59
N ASN A 549 10.60 24.79 5.21
CA ASN A 549 9.37 24.79 6.00
C ASN A 549 9.44 25.75 7.22
N THR A 550 10.58 25.79 7.93
CA THR A 550 10.75 26.72 9.04
C THR A 550 10.81 28.17 8.56
N LEU A 551 11.45 28.43 7.43
CA LEU A 551 11.48 29.76 6.82
C LEU A 551 10.08 30.21 6.39
N ASN A 552 9.28 29.31 5.81
CA ASN A 552 7.89 29.56 5.45
C ASN A 552 7.02 29.84 6.70
N ALA A 553 7.19 29.05 7.77
CA ALA A 553 6.53 29.32 9.04
C ALA A 553 6.92 30.69 9.62
N THR A 554 8.19 31.05 9.52
CA THR A 554 8.70 32.38 9.94
C THR A 554 8.01 33.52 9.15
N ALA A 555 7.86 33.36 7.83
CA ALA A 555 7.12 34.31 6.99
C ALA A 555 5.65 34.45 7.45
N GLY A 556 5.00 33.33 7.77
CA GLY A 556 3.64 33.33 8.34
C GLY A 556 3.54 34.06 9.67
N ILE A 557 4.53 33.93 10.56
CA ILE A 557 4.56 34.66 11.84
C ILE A 557 4.81 36.14 11.65
N TYR A 558 5.72 36.55 10.74
CA TYR A 558 5.88 37.97 10.37
C TYR A 558 4.55 38.57 9.90
N ARG A 559 3.80 37.85 9.06
CA ARG A 559 2.45 38.27 8.60
C ARG A 559 1.47 38.46 9.77
N LYS A 560 1.47 37.53 10.76
CA LYS A 560 0.63 37.65 11.97
C LYS A 560 1.00 38.82 12.88
N LEU A 561 2.26 39.22 12.90
CA LEU A 561 2.76 40.39 13.60
C LEU A 561 2.57 41.69 12.79
N ASN A 562 1.91 41.64 11.64
CA ASN A 562 1.75 42.74 10.69
C ASN A 562 3.10 43.35 10.19
N MET A 563 4.15 42.54 10.20
CA MET A 563 5.48 42.87 9.62
C MET A 563 5.51 42.40 8.16
N LEU A 564 4.68 43.03 7.34
CA LEU A 564 4.39 42.53 5.97
C LEU A 564 5.59 42.57 5.04
N GLU A 565 6.49 43.56 5.18
CA GLU A 565 7.70 43.66 4.36
C GLU A 565 8.69 42.52 4.69
N GLU A 566 8.86 42.19 5.98
CA GLU A 566 9.70 41.09 6.43
C GLU A 566 9.08 39.73 6.01
N ALA A 567 7.77 39.60 6.08
CA ALA A 567 7.04 38.45 5.60
C ALA A 567 7.29 38.25 4.10
N LYS A 568 7.16 39.31 3.29
CA LYS A 568 7.41 39.30 1.85
C LYS A 568 8.85 38.87 1.52
N LYS A 569 9.85 39.45 2.22
CA LYS A 569 11.25 39.05 2.04
C LYS A 569 11.49 37.58 2.35
N ALA A 570 10.97 37.10 3.48
CA ALA A 570 11.09 35.70 3.88
C ALA A 570 10.40 34.77 2.85
N GLN A 571 9.17 35.10 2.44
CA GLN A 571 8.42 34.32 1.46
C GLN A 571 9.07 34.31 0.07
N TYR A 572 9.64 35.43 -0.34
CA TYR A 572 10.41 35.50 -1.58
C TYR A 572 11.64 34.57 -1.54
N MET A 573 12.36 34.54 -0.40
CA MET A 573 13.47 33.61 -0.22
C MET A 573 13.01 32.14 -0.29
N VAL A 574 11.85 31.83 0.31
CA VAL A 574 11.24 30.48 0.19
C VAL A 574 10.99 30.15 -1.27
N TYR A 575 10.29 31.04 -2.00
CA TYR A 575 10.00 30.85 -3.41
C TYR A 575 11.26 30.65 -4.26
N GLN A 576 12.27 31.50 -4.11
CA GLN A 576 13.52 31.36 -4.85
C GLN A 576 14.20 30.01 -4.61
N ARG A 577 14.32 29.60 -3.35
CA ARG A 577 14.97 28.33 -2.97
C ARG A 577 14.19 27.12 -3.47
N LEU A 578 12.86 27.15 -3.38
CA LEU A 578 12.01 26.08 -3.90
C LEU A 578 12.10 26.00 -5.44
N GLN A 579 12.10 27.14 -6.11
CA GLN A 579 12.25 27.22 -7.56
C GLN A 579 13.61 26.68 -8.03
N GLU A 580 14.68 27.03 -7.33
CA GLU A 580 16.04 26.54 -7.62
C GLU A 580 16.13 25.02 -7.41
N LYS A 581 15.47 24.51 -6.36
CA LYS A 581 15.55 23.10 -5.99
C LYS A 581 14.64 22.19 -6.82
N TYR A 582 13.40 22.58 -7.02
CA TYR A 582 12.34 21.73 -7.58
C TYR A 582 11.82 22.22 -8.94
N GLY A 583 12.21 23.44 -9.37
CA GLY A 583 11.66 24.04 -10.57
C GLY A 583 10.34 24.80 -10.33
N HIS A 584 9.82 25.40 -11.40
CA HIS A 584 8.60 26.23 -11.35
C HIS A 584 7.32 25.41 -11.22
N GLU A 585 7.34 24.17 -11.68
CA GLU A 585 6.17 23.31 -11.82
C GLU A 585 5.85 22.51 -10.54
N HIS A 586 6.72 22.57 -9.55
CA HIS A 586 6.54 21.80 -8.34
C HIS A 586 5.43 22.39 -7.45
N PRO A 587 4.52 21.58 -6.85
CA PRO A 587 3.42 22.06 -6.03
C PRO A 587 3.82 22.99 -4.88
N GLU A 588 4.93 22.71 -4.19
CA GLU A 588 5.43 23.57 -3.11
C GLU A 588 5.92 24.93 -3.63
N THR A 589 6.52 24.96 -4.83
CA THR A 589 6.95 26.22 -5.48
C THR A 589 5.72 27.05 -5.83
N LEU A 590 4.68 26.43 -6.39
CA LEU A 590 3.42 27.10 -6.73
C LEU A 590 2.71 27.61 -5.47
N ARG A 591 2.68 26.82 -4.39
CA ARG A 591 2.13 27.27 -3.12
C ARG A 591 2.85 28.50 -2.58
N SER A 592 4.19 28.46 -2.57
CA SER A 592 5.01 29.60 -2.11
C SER A 592 4.81 30.84 -2.98
N MET A 593 4.62 30.64 -4.30
CA MET A 593 4.29 31.71 -5.25
C MET A 593 2.92 32.34 -4.92
N ASN A 594 1.92 31.51 -4.60
CA ASN A 594 0.61 31.96 -4.18
C ASN A 594 0.64 32.75 -2.85
N GLU A 595 1.38 32.25 -1.87
CA GLU A 595 1.56 32.96 -0.58
C GLU A 595 2.27 34.32 -0.78
N LEU A 596 3.23 34.38 -1.71
CA LEU A 596 3.89 35.64 -2.07
C LEU A 596 2.91 36.62 -2.76
N ALA A 597 2.03 36.13 -3.64
CA ALA A 597 0.97 36.94 -4.25
C ALA A 597 0.00 37.51 -3.20
N ASP A 598 -0.35 36.71 -2.19
CA ASP A 598 -1.21 37.17 -1.08
C ASP A 598 -0.55 38.28 -0.25
N LEU A 599 0.77 38.20 0.00
CA LEU A 599 1.53 39.24 0.70
C LEU A 599 1.63 40.52 -0.11
N HIS A 600 1.82 40.45 -1.43
CA HIS A 600 1.76 41.62 -2.29
C HIS A 600 0.38 42.28 -2.26
N LEU A 601 -0.69 41.46 -2.26
CA LEU A 601 -2.05 41.98 -2.15
C LEU A 601 -2.32 42.66 -0.78
N GLU A 602 -1.80 42.11 0.32
CA GLU A 602 -1.93 42.73 1.66
C GLU A 602 -1.13 44.03 1.77
N LEU A 603 -0.05 44.18 1.02
CA LEU A 603 0.75 45.38 0.93
C LEU A 603 0.15 46.46 -0.01
N GLY A 604 -0.93 46.14 -0.73
CA GLY A 604 -1.52 47.02 -1.75
C GLY A 604 -0.70 47.10 -3.02
N GLU A 605 0.16 46.12 -3.29
CA GLU A 605 0.98 45.99 -4.50
C GLU A 605 0.23 45.16 -5.55
N ASP A 606 -0.97 45.61 -5.94
CA ASP A 606 -1.95 44.84 -6.73
C ASP A 606 -1.41 44.38 -8.10
N ASP A 607 -0.63 45.19 -8.78
CA ASP A 607 -0.03 44.83 -10.08
C ASP A 607 0.96 43.66 -9.94
N SER A 608 1.76 43.64 -8.87
CA SER A 608 2.68 42.54 -8.57
C SER A 608 1.91 41.27 -8.21
N ALA A 609 0.89 41.39 -7.33
CA ALA A 609 0.02 40.30 -6.95
C ALA A 609 -0.68 39.66 -8.16
N PHE A 610 -1.18 40.50 -9.07
CA PHE A 610 -1.85 40.07 -10.29
C PHE A 610 -0.90 39.31 -11.22
N SER A 611 0.27 39.88 -11.52
CA SER A 611 1.27 39.25 -12.39
C SER A 611 1.74 37.87 -11.83
N ILE A 612 1.98 37.78 -10.53
CA ILE A 612 2.38 36.51 -9.88
C ILE A 612 1.23 35.50 -9.96
N SER A 613 -0.01 35.94 -9.71
CA SER A 613 -1.18 35.04 -9.72
C SER A 613 -1.51 34.53 -11.12
N GLU A 614 -1.40 35.39 -12.17
CA GLU A 614 -1.57 34.93 -13.56
C GLU A 614 -0.54 33.88 -13.94
N ARG A 615 0.72 34.11 -13.56
CA ARG A 615 1.79 33.15 -13.84
C ARG A 615 1.57 31.83 -13.10
N ALA A 616 1.14 31.88 -11.84
CA ALA A 616 0.80 30.70 -11.08
C ALA A 616 -0.34 29.93 -11.73
N LEU A 617 -1.43 30.63 -12.12
CA LEU A 617 -2.58 30.04 -12.76
C LEU A 617 -2.26 29.34 -14.08
N GLU A 618 -1.38 29.95 -14.92
CA GLU A 618 -0.95 29.33 -16.17
C GLU A 618 -0.32 27.96 -15.93
N ILE A 619 0.57 27.87 -14.93
CA ILE A 619 1.28 26.63 -14.59
C ILE A 619 0.33 25.63 -13.91
N GLU A 620 -0.49 26.07 -12.95
CA GLU A 620 -1.44 25.22 -12.23
C GLU A 620 -2.46 24.57 -13.18
N ARG A 621 -3.00 25.33 -14.13
CA ARG A 621 -3.89 24.78 -15.15
C ARG A 621 -3.24 23.70 -16.01
N ALA A 622 -1.98 23.90 -16.36
CA ALA A 622 -1.25 22.94 -17.19
C ALA A 622 -0.96 21.63 -16.48
N ILE A 623 -0.71 21.67 -15.16
CA ILE A 623 -0.23 20.51 -14.39
C ILE A 623 -1.34 19.85 -13.60
N MET A 624 -2.14 20.64 -12.90
CA MET A 624 -3.17 20.16 -11.95
C MET A 624 -4.58 20.17 -12.55
N GLY A 625 -4.79 21.00 -13.57
CA GLY A 625 -6.09 21.18 -14.20
C GLY A 625 -6.96 22.24 -13.55
N GLU A 626 -8.11 22.53 -14.18
CA GLU A 626 -9.00 23.63 -13.78
C GLU A 626 -9.86 23.35 -12.54
N GLN A 627 -9.93 22.10 -12.07
CA GLN A 627 -10.74 21.72 -10.93
C GLN A 627 -9.91 21.49 -9.65
N ASP A 628 -8.60 21.65 -9.73
CA ASP A 628 -7.75 21.51 -8.56
C ASP A 628 -8.00 22.64 -7.55
N PRO A 629 -8.05 22.36 -6.23
CA PRO A 629 -8.27 23.36 -5.20
C PRO A 629 -7.29 24.54 -5.25
N MET A 630 -6.01 24.30 -5.57
CA MET A 630 -5.01 25.36 -5.68
C MET A 630 -5.34 26.29 -6.85
N THR A 631 -5.68 25.73 -8.03
CA THR A 631 -6.12 26.48 -9.21
C THR A 631 -7.36 27.32 -8.91
N LEU A 632 -8.34 26.76 -8.18
CA LEU A 632 -9.55 27.48 -7.80
C LEU A 632 -9.26 28.62 -6.82
N ASN A 633 -8.32 28.46 -5.88
CA ASN A 633 -7.90 29.52 -4.98
C ASN A 633 -7.15 30.64 -5.70
N THR A 634 -6.33 30.29 -6.69
CA THR A 634 -5.67 31.30 -7.55
C THR A 634 -6.66 32.05 -8.41
N LEU A 635 -7.68 31.39 -8.96
CA LEU A 635 -8.79 32.05 -9.68
C LEU A 635 -9.57 32.98 -8.77
N PHE A 636 -9.88 32.58 -7.54
CA PHE A 636 -10.52 33.45 -6.55
C PHE A 636 -9.69 34.73 -6.28
N ARG A 637 -8.34 34.58 -6.12
CA ARG A 637 -7.42 35.71 -5.91
C ARG A 637 -7.45 36.66 -7.11
N ILE A 638 -7.40 36.13 -8.34
CA ILE A 638 -7.47 36.93 -9.57
C ILE A 638 -8.82 37.66 -9.65
N GLY A 639 -9.92 37.00 -9.35
CA GLY A 639 -11.24 37.62 -9.28
C GLY A 639 -11.30 38.77 -8.25
N LYS A 640 -10.70 38.58 -7.07
CA LYS A 640 -10.57 39.62 -6.04
C LYS A 640 -9.71 40.79 -6.50
N LEU A 641 -8.58 40.54 -7.19
CA LEU A 641 -7.72 41.57 -7.77
C LEU A 641 -8.42 42.38 -8.87
N HIS A 642 -9.21 41.74 -9.72
CA HIS A 642 -10.07 42.46 -10.68
C HIS A 642 -11.06 43.38 -9.98
N TYR A 643 -11.68 42.90 -8.88
CA TYR A 643 -12.57 43.75 -8.10
C TYR A 643 -11.88 44.96 -7.49
N LEU A 644 -10.68 44.78 -6.90
CA LEU A 644 -9.87 45.86 -6.33
C LEU A 644 -9.41 46.86 -7.40
N ALA A 645 -9.19 46.40 -8.63
CA ALA A 645 -8.84 47.23 -9.78
C ALA A 645 -10.07 47.87 -10.46
N GLU A 646 -11.24 47.84 -9.79
CA GLU A 646 -12.55 48.40 -10.29
C GLU A 646 -13.03 47.72 -11.60
N ARG A 647 -12.46 46.58 -12.00
CA ARG A 647 -12.89 45.77 -13.15
C ARG A 647 -13.97 44.77 -12.70
N THR A 648 -15.13 45.31 -12.36
CA THR A 648 -16.23 44.58 -11.71
C THR A 648 -16.84 43.49 -12.59
N ASP A 649 -16.93 43.69 -13.89
CA ASP A 649 -17.55 42.73 -14.81
C ASP A 649 -16.64 41.47 -14.95
N GLU A 650 -15.34 41.65 -15.11
CA GLU A 650 -14.36 40.57 -15.15
C GLU A 650 -14.32 39.82 -13.81
N ALA A 651 -14.33 40.55 -12.70
CA ALA A 651 -14.39 40.00 -11.36
C ALA A 651 -15.59 39.05 -11.17
N MET A 652 -16.79 39.51 -11.58
CA MET A 652 -18.02 38.72 -11.48
C MET A 652 -17.97 37.44 -12.30
N VAL A 653 -17.48 37.49 -13.52
CA VAL A 653 -17.39 36.32 -14.40
C VAL A 653 -16.42 35.26 -13.76
N ILE A 654 -15.25 35.68 -13.35
CA ILE A 654 -14.25 34.79 -12.78
C ILE A 654 -14.75 34.20 -11.44
N LEU A 655 -15.29 35.01 -10.55
CA LEU A 655 -15.77 34.58 -9.25
C LEU A 655 -17.00 33.65 -9.35
N ALA A 656 -17.93 33.91 -10.29
CA ALA A 656 -19.08 33.05 -10.50
C ALA A 656 -18.67 31.67 -11.04
N GLU A 657 -17.76 31.65 -11.99
CA GLU A 657 -17.19 30.39 -12.51
C GLU A 657 -16.45 29.60 -11.40
N THR A 658 -15.60 30.31 -10.62
CA THR A 658 -14.84 29.72 -9.50
C THR A 658 -15.80 29.16 -8.44
N LEU A 659 -16.85 29.91 -8.05
CA LEU A 659 -17.84 29.47 -7.09
C LEU A 659 -18.54 28.19 -7.55
N SER A 660 -18.98 28.13 -8.81
CA SER A 660 -19.63 26.93 -9.35
C SER A 660 -18.74 25.70 -9.32
N LYS A 661 -17.43 25.86 -9.57
CA LYS A 661 -16.45 24.76 -9.50
C LYS A 661 -16.18 24.35 -8.05
N GLN A 662 -16.01 25.33 -7.14
CA GLN A 662 -15.79 25.09 -5.70
C GLN A 662 -16.99 24.39 -5.05
N GLU A 663 -18.23 24.79 -5.34
CA GLU A 663 -19.44 24.15 -4.82
C GLU A 663 -19.56 22.66 -5.22
N LYS A 664 -19.17 22.32 -6.44
CA LYS A 664 -19.14 20.93 -6.92
C LYS A 664 -18.08 20.09 -6.25
N LEU A 665 -16.93 20.69 -5.95
CA LEU A 665 -15.78 19.98 -5.42
C LEU A 665 -15.82 19.87 -3.89
N LEU A 666 -16.11 20.98 -3.21
CA LEU A 666 -15.97 21.13 -1.75
C LEU A 666 -17.32 21.08 -1.00
N GLY A 667 -18.44 21.22 -1.73
CA GLY A 667 -19.78 21.31 -1.13
C GLY A 667 -20.14 22.73 -0.67
N PHE A 668 -21.44 22.96 -0.47
CA PHE A 668 -22.01 24.30 -0.21
C PHE A 668 -21.61 24.92 1.13
N ASP A 669 -21.27 24.11 2.15
CA ASP A 669 -20.97 24.55 3.51
C ASP A 669 -19.48 24.80 3.75
N ASN A 670 -18.64 24.66 2.72
CA ASN A 670 -17.21 24.87 2.85
C ASN A 670 -16.88 26.36 3.03
N ALA A 671 -15.89 26.66 3.88
CA ALA A 671 -15.49 28.03 4.20
C ALA A 671 -15.02 28.83 2.97
N GLU A 672 -14.25 28.20 2.05
CA GLU A 672 -13.77 28.84 0.82
C GLU A 672 -14.92 29.18 -0.11
N VAL A 673 -15.90 28.28 -0.24
CA VAL A 673 -17.16 28.51 -1.00
C VAL A 673 -17.91 29.71 -0.43
N THR A 674 -18.01 29.78 0.90
CA THR A 674 -18.69 30.89 1.59
C THR A 674 -18.00 32.22 1.32
N ILE A 675 -16.67 32.29 1.42
CA ILE A 675 -15.86 33.49 1.16
C ILE A 675 -16.05 33.96 -0.28
N THR A 676 -16.00 33.05 -1.26
CA THR A 676 -16.20 33.38 -2.68
C THR A 676 -17.62 33.89 -2.93
N ARG A 677 -18.63 33.25 -2.35
CA ARG A 677 -20.04 33.66 -2.43
C ARG A 677 -20.29 35.03 -1.82
N ASP A 678 -19.70 35.30 -0.66
CA ASP A 678 -19.87 36.57 0.04
C ASP A 678 -19.23 37.74 -0.72
N LEU A 679 -18.03 37.51 -1.34
CA LEU A 679 -17.40 38.50 -2.18
C LEU A 679 -18.28 38.80 -3.44
N LEU A 680 -18.77 37.78 -4.12
CA LEU A 680 -19.64 37.91 -5.29
C LEU A 680 -20.93 38.65 -4.96
N ASN A 681 -21.57 38.33 -3.82
CA ASN A 681 -22.79 39.00 -3.34
C ASN A 681 -22.51 40.46 -3.00
N ARG A 682 -21.36 40.81 -2.45
CA ARG A 682 -20.95 42.20 -2.18
C ARG A 682 -20.87 42.99 -3.48
N ILE A 683 -20.17 42.44 -4.48
CA ILE A 683 -20.03 43.09 -5.82
C ILE A 683 -21.39 43.32 -6.46
N LEU A 684 -22.28 42.32 -6.40
CA LEU A 684 -23.67 42.43 -6.96
C LEU A 684 -24.48 43.49 -6.20
N GLY A 685 -24.34 43.57 -4.86
CA GLY A 685 -25.03 44.59 -4.05
C GLY A 685 -24.54 46.00 -4.33
N GLU A 686 -23.23 46.20 -4.48
CA GLU A 686 -22.64 47.52 -4.86
C GLU A 686 -23.10 47.97 -6.26
N ARG A 687 -23.14 47.03 -7.22
CA ARG A 687 -23.66 47.32 -8.57
C ARG A 687 -25.12 47.73 -8.54
N ALA A 688 -25.94 47.04 -7.77
CA ALA A 688 -27.37 47.37 -7.64
C ALA A 688 -27.59 48.77 -7.00
N THR A 689 -26.71 49.19 -6.06
CA THR A 689 -26.77 50.53 -5.48
C THR A 689 -26.30 51.62 -6.45
N VAL A 690 -25.24 51.36 -7.24
CA VAL A 690 -24.76 52.30 -8.27
C VAL A 690 -25.82 52.49 -9.33
N VAL A 691 -26.50 51.44 -9.80
CA VAL A 691 -27.61 51.54 -10.78
C VAL A 691 -28.75 52.36 -10.21
N LYS A 692 -29.13 52.17 -8.93
CA LYS A 692 -30.13 53.00 -8.27
C LYS A 692 -29.72 54.47 -8.13
N VAL A 693 -28.50 54.76 -7.78
CA VAL A 693 -27.98 56.14 -7.63
C VAL A 693 -27.92 56.83 -9.00
N THR A 694 -27.59 56.11 -10.07
CA THR A 694 -27.59 56.65 -11.44
C THR A 694 -29.01 56.84 -11.97
N GLU A 695 -29.99 55.97 -11.63
CA GLU A 695 -31.38 56.15 -11.93
C GLU A 695 -31.99 57.35 -11.17
N ASP A 696 -31.65 57.56 -9.90
CA ASP A 696 -32.07 58.70 -9.10
C ASP A 696 -31.41 60.03 -9.51
N ALA A 697 -30.20 59.99 -10.07
CA ALA A 697 -29.43 61.17 -10.54
C ALA A 697 -29.83 61.65 -11.96
N TYR A 698 -30.38 60.76 -12.76
CA TYR A 698 -30.92 61.10 -14.11
C TYR A 698 -32.33 60.49 -14.24
N PRO A 699 -33.39 61.21 -13.86
CA PRO A 699 -34.74 60.77 -14.17
C PRO A 699 -34.91 60.73 -15.69
N SER A 700 -35.02 59.55 -16.24
CA SER A 700 -35.12 59.28 -17.67
C SER A 700 -36.35 59.96 -18.29
N ALA A 701 -36.10 60.69 -19.37
CA ALA A 701 -37.15 60.93 -20.40
C ALA A 701 -37.54 59.55 -20.94
N GLU A 702 -38.84 59.35 -20.97
CA GLU A 702 -39.61 58.19 -21.45
C GLU A 702 -38.96 57.42 -22.61
N GLY A 703 -38.69 56.10 -22.42
CA GLY A 703 -38.48 55.20 -23.55
C GLY A 703 -37.56 54.03 -23.26
N THR A 704 -38.17 52.89 -22.97
CA THR A 704 -37.67 51.51 -23.02
C THR A 704 -36.60 51.07 -22.01
N PRO A 705 -36.88 50.07 -21.20
CA PRO A 705 -35.87 49.46 -20.31
C PRO A 705 -34.87 48.67 -21.17
N LEU A 706 -33.58 49.05 -21.09
CA LEU A 706 -32.47 48.20 -21.48
C LEU A 706 -32.28 47.14 -20.37
N GLU A 707 -33.14 46.12 -20.40
CA GLU A 707 -32.85 44.87 -19.74
C GLU A 707 -31.68 44.19 -20.51
N ALA A 708 -30.47 44.40 -20.08
CA ALA A 708 -29.41 43.44 -20.39
C ALA A 708 -29.81 42.13 -19.70
N PRO A 709 -30.06 41.04 -20.42
CA PRO A 709 -30.45 39.78 -19.78
C PRO A 709 -29.30 39.30 -18.89
N LEU A 710 -29.64 39.08 -17.60
CA LEU A 710 -28.73 38.32 -16.70
C LEU A 710 -28.35 37.03 -17.42
N PRO A 711 -27.05 36.69 -17.44
CA PRO A 711 -26.60 35.41 -17.97
C PRO A 711 -27.43 34.27 -17.41
N ASP A 712 -27.86 33.32 -18.26
CA ASP A 712 -28.84 32.26 -17.92
C ASP A 712 -28.43 31.37 -16.70
N PHE A 713 -27.18 31.38 -16.29
CA PHE A 713 -26.67 30.63 -15.12
C PHE A 713 -26.94 31.33 -13.78
N LEU A 714 -27.37 32.60 -13.76
CA LEU A 714 -27.71 33.36 -12.55
C LEU A 714 -29.24 33.42 -12.27
N ARG A 715 -30.08 32.79 -13.10
CA ARG A 715 -31.53 32.72 -12.84
C ARG A 715 -31.81 31.67 -11.77
N PRO A 716 -32.61 31.95 -10.73
CA PRO A 716 -33.07 30.94 -9.78
C PRO A 716 -33.83 29.86 -10.54
N LYS A 717 -33.46 28.61 -10.42
CA LYS A 717 -34.26 27.49 -10.89
C LYS A 717 -35.46 27.36 -9.98
N ASP A 718 -36.62 27.70 -10.45
CA ASP A 718 -37.89 27.39 -9.81
C ASP A 718 -38.00 25.88 -9.59
N GLN A 719 -38.06 25.50 -8.33
CA GLN A 719 -38.45 24.15 -7.92
C GLN A 719 -39.93 24.00 -8.14
N ASN A 720 -40.35 23.44 -9.28
CA ASN A 720 -41.57 22.64 -9.46
C ASN A 720 -41.89 22.47 -10.95
N ALA A 721 -41.51 21.34 -11.52
CA ALA A 721 -42.30 20.66 -12.57
C ALA A 721 -41.76 19.23 -12.75
N SER A 722 -42.53 18.30 -12.24
CA SER A 722 -42.47 16.87 -12.59
C SER A 722 -42.82 16.69 -14.07
N THR A 723 -41.97 15.96 -14.80
CA THR A 723 -42.45 14.95 -15.80
C THR A 723 -41.24 14.14 -16.33
N SER A 724 -41.50 12.87 -16.51
CA SER A 724 -40.61 11.77 -16.84
C SER A 724 -40.07 11.78 -18.28
N PRO A 725 -39.14 10.88 -18.60
CA PRO A 725 -38.25 10.98 -19.75
C PRO A 725 -38.82 10.31 -21.00
N THR A 726 -38.42 10.80 -22.15
CA THR A 726 -38.52 10.06 -23.42
C THR A 726 -37.13 9.90 -24.03
N VAL A 727 -36.82 8.65 -24.26
CA VAL A 727 -35.69 8.10 -25.00
C VAL A 727 -35.79 8.50 -26.46
N VAL A 728 -34.70 8.96 -27.06
CA VAL A 728 -34.42 8.75 -28.50
C VAL A 728 -32.92 8.52 -28.68
N GLU A 729 -32.66 7.39 -29.31
CA GLU A 729 -31.36 6.89 -29.80
C GLU A 729 -30.94 7.58 -31.11
N GLU A 730 -29.69 7.26 -31.48
CA GLU A 730 -29.04 7.34 -32.80
C GLU A 730 -28.29 8.66 -33.10
N ASN A 731 -27.10 8.69 -33.65
CA ASN A 731 -26.29 7.74 -34.43
C ASN A 731 -24.84 8.25 -34.56
N SER A 732 -24.00 7.31 -34.79
CA SER A 732 -22.57 7.30 -35.07
C SER A 732 -22.13 8.12 -36.31
N SER A 733 -20.78 8.35 -36.26
CA SER A 733 -19.81 8.51 -37.36
C SER A 733 -19.53 9.93 -37.87
N VAL A 734 -18.29 10.37 -37.78
CA VAL A 734 -17.31 10.41 -38.88
C VAL A 734 -15.98 10.95 -38.34
N ILE A 735 -14.94 10.19 -38.65
CA ILE A 735 -13.51 10.51 -38.48
C ILE A 735 -13.12 11.50 -39.59
N GLU A 736 -12.45 12.58 -39.21
CA GLU A 736 -11.49 13.18 -40.15
C GLU A 736 -10.26 13.78 -39.42
N LYS A 737 -9.12 13.35 -39.92
CA LYS A 737 -7.76 13.77 -39.56
C LYS A 737 -7.53 15.21 -39.98
N THR A 738 -6.96 16.02 -39.11
CA THR A 738 -6.11 17.13 -39.59
C THR A 738 -4.91 17.34 -38.66
N THR A 739 -3.80 17.16 -39.28
CA THR A 739 -2.39 17.45 -39.05
C THR A 739 -2.02 18.51 -37.99
N GLU A 740 -1.01 18.10 -37.21
CA GLU A 740 -0.14 18.87 -36.34
C GLU A 740 0.35 20.22 -36.92
N LYS A 741 0.20 21.28 -36.13
CA LYS A 741 1.12 22.44 -36.15
C LYS A 741 1.52 22.71 -34.70
N LYS A 742 2.80 22.51 -34.39
CA LYS A 742 3.47 23.01 -33.18
C LYS A 742 3.37 24.56 -33.17
N PRO A 743 3.04 25.19 -32.04
CA PRO A 743 3.24 26.60 -31.86
C PRO A 743 4.71 26.85 -31.47
N GLU A 744 5.33 27.80 -32.14
CA GLU A 744 6.65 28.38 -31.83
C GLU A 744 6.62 28.99 -30.42
N VAL A 745 7.61 28.60 -29.61
CA VAL A 745 7.92 29.17 -28.32
C VAL A 745 8.46 30.59 -28.52
N ILE A 746 7.66 31.58 -28.24
CA ILE A 746 8.09 32.97 -28.21
C ILE A 746 8.82 33.22 -26.89
N THR A 747 10.12 33.39 -26.97
CA THR A 747 11.01 33.83 -25.89
C THR A 747 10.63 35.22 -25.37
N LYS A 748 9.72 35.30 -24.39
CA LYS A 748 9.46 36.52 -23.60
C LYS A 748 10.02 36.46 -22.18
N GLU A 749 10.82 35.44 -21.84
CA GLU A 749 11.36 35.24 -20.49
C GLU A 749 12.30 36.33 -19.96
N LYS A 750 12.92 37.14 -20.84
CA LYS A 750 13.88 38.16 -20.38
C LYS A 750 13.27 39.45 -19.83
N GLY A 751 11.97 39.67 -19.99
CA GLY A 751 11.28 40.90 -19.54
C GLY A 751 10.79 40.83 -18.08
N PHE A 752 10.24 39.69 -17.67
CA PHE A 752 9.66 39.51 -16.35
C PHE A 752 10.70 39.59 -15.22
N PHE A 753 11.81 38.86 -15.38
CA PHE A 753 12.90 38.91 -14.39
C PHE A 753 13.59 40.28 -14.29
N LYS A 754 13.59 41.06 -15.36
CA LYS A 754 14.13 42.40 -15.35
C LYS A 754 13.23 43.38 -14.59
N SER A 755 11.93 43.19 -14.63
CA SER A 755 10.94 43.96 -13.86
C SER A 755 11.00 43.61 -12.36
N LEU A 756 11.01 42.32 -12.04
CA LEU A 756 11.12 41.86 -10.63
C LEU A 756 12.45 42.25 -9.98
N LYS A 757 13.57 42.15 -10.73
CA LYS A 757 14.88 42.61 -10.29
C LYS A 757 14.94 44.12 -10.07
N LYS A 758 14.21 44.93 -10.84
CA LYS A 758 14.16 46.37 -10.71
C LYS A 758 13.30 46.83 -9.51
N THR A 759 12.30 46.04 -9.13
CA THR A 759 11.47 46.32 -7.97
C THR A 759 12.13 45.90 -6.64
N LEU A 760 13.11 44.97 -6.72
CA LEU A 760 13.79 44.40 -5.53
C LEU A 760 15.26 44.79 -5.38
N SER A 761 15.81 45.65 -6.27
CA SER A 761 17.20 46.15 -6.20
C SER A 761 17.33 47.38 -5.30
N ILE A 762 16.73 47.37 -4.10
CA ILE A 762 17.07 48.31 -3.03
C ILE A 762 17.71 47.49 -1.92
N GLY A 763 19.03 47.35 -1.94
CA GLY A 763 19.75 46.75 -0.81
C GLY A 763 20.96 45.89 -1.15
N SER A 764 21.87 46.40 -2.00
CA SER A 764 23.23 45.88 -2.06
C SER A 764 24.21 46.95 -2.58
N GLU A 765 24.33 48.01 -1.81
CA GLU A 765 25.50 48.93 -1.88
C GLU A 765 25.86 49.25 -0.42
N SER A 766 26.81 48.53 0.12
CA SER A 766 27.76 48.91 1.16
C SER A 766 28.37 47.64 1.77
N GLU A 767 29.49 47.23 1.24
CA GLU A 767 30.58 46.55 1.97
C GLU A 767 31.66 46.12 0.96
N GLU A 768 32.37 47.13 0.47
CA GLU A 768 33.76 47.00 0.01
C GLU A 768 34.46 48.30 0.42
N GLU A 769 35.19 48.21 1.51
CA GLU A 769 36.42 48.99 1.81
C GLU A 769 36.76 48.86 3.29
N SER A 770 37.68 47.94 3.59
CA SER A 770 38.77 48.14 4.54
C SER A 770 39.61 46.87 4.68
N ASP A 771 40.55 46.73 3.72
CA ASP A 771 41.83 46.08 3.96
C ASP A 771 42.83 47.12 4.37
N GLN A 772 43.25 47.04 5.64
CA GLN A 772 44.64 47.28 6.07
C GLN A 772 44.88 46.57 7.39
#